data_aaa901c9cbf6d97d78373bcfad1d9e4a
#
_entry.id   aaa901c9cbf6d97d78373bcfad1d9e4a
#
_cell.length_a   1.000
_cell.length_b   1.000
_cell.length_c   1.000
_cell.angle_alpha   90.00
_cell.angle_beta   90.00
_cell.angle_gamma   90.00
#
_symmetry.space_group_name_H-M   'P 1'
#
loop_
_entity.id
_entity.type
_entity.pdbx_description
1 polymer ?
#
loop_
_entity_poly.entity_id
_entity_poly.type
_entity_poly.pdbx_seq_one_letter_code
_entity_poly.pdbx_strand_id
1 'polypeptide(L)'
;MKKIFITILVVINTVVIYSQTNGIIQGTVYDKEVEHAPLPFANVFIKGTSIGTTTEFDGTYIFKVEPGTYTLVFSFIGYKTVEVSNLIVKADETTTINKTLSASEGVSLSEIQITASNKKESETALLTEQKKAVSIKQSIGAEELNRKGVSDAATAITKISGISKEGSSNVYVRGLGDRYLNTTLNGLSMPSNDINKKNIDLSLFSSDIIQNVSVSKAYAANFYSDFAAGNINITSKEFMGNSFIDASLTTGVNSNAAGKNFVKSDGTGFMGFYGRHDHNPYAVVLSHGVDPIDAQEPINTGISLSAGKSFEIGEDGKLSLFVTGLFENNYTFFEGNETEYTNVEKKSFKNVERYNYSTNSTILGSALYKINNDNKITFNSLFINSSSDEVGYYGVKGLGTNRDAKLDTDKGFYQMNVQFNQDLVFVNQFLGEHKIDDKFKIDWGLGYNNVYSHEPDRKRISLEQYNFELDNNPNTNASLYTNNSFDNQRYFEKIIDKEFNEKFNIKYNLSNAVKFNLGFNGRSKERRFNNIRYGYKNIDETLNIDPTNFNAIFNYNNWADGLYETDVFRALYPEGEGVFHIGPTNNPGKYENTYKGELEVYSGYASAELDLGEKWLLVPGFRSEYFNQKINYDVINLINNPGIAEVTEKLYLPTLNIKYALTDEINFRVSYSNTASFPEFKEMAPYVYEGVTSRVGGNPDLLGHKANINYTNVKDVSYSKILNLDFKFEWFMNRGEILSIAGFAKKIKDPVNLVVANDATGTQRFFRTGNKAKIYGVEAEVKKEILSKNNETLLSGGFNISYMHTEQDLFSTIQGTYSTAFTKDTEELQGASPLLINADLNFTPNFDEKIKATINVIANYFSDRIFALGSGQLGNKIEKGFTTLDFVWKNKIGENTELNFSAKNILDPEVNIIREIANNQEIVLESYKRGINFSLQFKYKF
;
A
#
# COMPACT_ATOMS: atom_id res chain seq x y z
N MET A 1 0.75 -36.09 17.51
CA MET A 1 1.97 -35.45 16.96
C MET A 1 3.17 -36.37 16.76
N LYS A 2 3.54 -37.29 17.69
CA LYS A 2 4.67 -38.24 17.46
C LYS A 2 4.47 -39.24 16.30
N LYS A 3 3.23 -39.64 15.95
CA LYS A 3 2.97 -40.58 14.85
C LYS A 3 3.01 -39.93 13.45
N ILE A 4 2.74 -38.64 13.33
CA ILE A 4 2.81 -37.90 12.06
C ILE A 4 4.26 -37.62 11.70
N PHE A 5 5.15 -37.38 12.67
CA PHE A 5 6.58 -37.14 12.44
C PHE A 5 7.32 -38.41 11.97
N ILE A 6 6.89 -39.59 12.42
CA ILE A 6 7.49 -40.85 11.99
C ILE A 6 7.04 -41.23 10.57
N THR A 7 5.81 -40.90 10.17
CA THR A 7 5.31 -41.16 8.80
C THR A 7 5.99 -40.24 7.79
N ILE A 8 6.28 -39.00 8.14
CA ILE A 8 7.03 -38.09 7.28
C ILE A 8 8.51 -38.53 7.15
N LEU A 9 9.12 -39.05 8.20
CA LEU A 9 10.51 -39.53 8.16
C LEU A 9 10.65 -40.83 7.36
N VAL A 10 9.62 -41.67 7.30
CA VAL A 10 9.61 -42.93 6.50
C VAL A 10 9.39 -42.66 5.00
N VAL A 11 8.61 -41.63 4.65
CA VAL A 11 8.41 -41.22 3.25
C VAL A 11 9.67 -40.58 2.64
N ILE A 12 10.53 -39.98 3.45
CA ILE A 12 11.80 -39.38 3.00
C ILE A 12 12.88 -40.42 2.71
N ASN A 13 12.76 -41.67 3.23
CA ASN A 13 13.79 -42.72 3.06
C ASN A 13 13.53 -43.72 1.93
N THR A 14 12.48 -43.56 1.10
CA THR A 14 12.16 -44.51 0.01
C THR A 14 12.45 -44.00 -1.40
N VAL A 15 13.14 -42.86 -1.53
CA VAL A 15 13.62 -42.41 -2.86
C VAL A 15 15.10 -42.74 -2.98
N VAL A 16 15.42 -43.97 -3.18
CA VAL A 16 16.73 -44.40 -3.73
C VAL A 16 16.65 -44.21 -5.22
N ILE A 17 17.20 -43.11 -5.70
CA ILE A 17 17.28 -42.76 -7.11
C ILE A 17 18.42 -43.57 -7.76
N TYR A 18 18.09 -44.24 -8.82
CA TYR A 18 19.10 -44.64 -9.80
C TYR A 18 19.63 -43.36 -10.46
N SER A 19 20.82 -42.94 -10.10
CA SER A 19 21.53 -41.85 -10.76
C SER A 19 22.00 -42.35 -12.11
N GLN A 20 21.32 -42.03 -13.20
CA GLN A 20 21.96 -41.98 -14.51
C GLN A 20 22.87 -40.75 -14.47
N THR A 21 24.16 -40.97 -14.72
CA THR A 21 25.16 -39.89 -14.77
C THR A 21 24.99 -39.14 -16.11
N ASN A 22 24.39 -37.98 -16.04
CA ASN A 22 24.20 -37.08 -17.20
C ASN A 22 25.48 -36.31 -17.50
N GLY A 23 25.70 -35.94 -18.76
CA GLY A 23 26.66 -34.93 -19.16
C GLY A 23 26.04 -33.54 -19.13
N ILE A 24 26.87 -32.51 -19.11
CA ILE A 24 26.46 -31.11 -19.06
C ILE A 24 26.83 -30.42 -20.37
N ILE A 25 25.89 -29.68 -20.96
CA ILE A 25 26.15 -28.75 -22.06
C ILE A 25 26.03 -27.33 -21.51
N GLN A 26 27.06 -26.51 -21.71
CA GLN A 26 27.04 -25.08 -21.30
C GLN A 26 27.71 -24.21 -22.36
N GLY A 27 27.57 -22.92 -22.27
CA GLY A 27 28.23 -21.93 -23.10
C GLY A 27 27.61 -20.56 -23.04
N THR A 28 28.05 -19.69 -23.92
CA THR A 28 27.53 -18.32 -24.05
C THR A 28 27.12 -18.08 -25.50
N VAL A 29 25.95 -17.49 -25.67
CA VAL A 29 25.47 -16.99 -26.96
C VAL A 29 25.75 -15.50 -27.05
N TYR A 30 26.32 -15.07 -28.18
CA TYR A 30 26.67 -13.69 -28.45
C TYR A 30 25.85 -13.11 -29.60
N ASP A 31 25.64 -11.83 -29.57
CA ASP A 31 25.07 -11.06 -30.65
C ASP A 31 26.17 -10.55 -31.59
N LYS A 32 26.04 -10.82 -32.88
CA LYS A 32 27.00 -10.34 -33.88
C LYS A 32 26.84 -8.86 -34.19
N GLU A 33 25.61 -8.36 -34.06
CA GLU A 33 25.24 -6.99 -34.46
C GLU A 33 25.58 -5.98 -33.39
N VAL A 34 25.82 -6.42 -32.13
CA VAL A 34 26.15 -5.57 -30.99
C VAL A 34 27.52 -5.99 -30.41
N GLU A 35 28.60 -5.76 -31.16
CA GLU A 35 30.01 -5.97 -30.76
C GLU A 35 30.27 -7.25 -29.94
N HIS A 36 29.65 -8.37 -30.32
CA HIS A 36 29.70 -9.63 -29.58
C HIS A 36 29.20 -9.55 -28.13
N ALA A 37 28.24 -8.66 -27.85
CA ALA A 37 27.59 -8.64 -26.56
C ALA A 37 26.88 -9.97 -26.26
N PRO A 38 26.82 -10.44 -25.01
CA PRO A 38 26.06 -11.61 -24.64
C PRO A 38 24.61 -11.49 -25.07
N LEU A 39 24.05 -12.49 -25.75
CA LEU A 39 22.67 -12.54 -26.23
C LEU A 39 21.78 -13.26 -25.20
N PRO A 40 21.02 -12.54 -24.38
CA PRO A 40 20.14 -13.15 -23.40
C PRO A 40 18.89 -13.75 -24.04
N PHE A 41 18.37 -14.81 -23.42
CA PHE A 41 17.11 -15.50 -23.77
C PHE A 41 17.07 -16.11 -25.18
N ALA A 42 18.19 -16.34 -25.78
CA ALA A 42 18.26 -17.16 -26.96
C ALA A 42 17.92 -18.63 -26.59
N ASN A 43 17.07 -19.25 -27.36
CA ASN A 43 16.75 -20.67 -27.17
C ASN A 43 17.93 -21.54 -27.58
N VAL A 44 18.32 -22.47 -26.71
CA VAL A 44 19.36 -23.46 -26.95
C VAL A 44 18.77 -24.84 -26.65
N PHE A 45 18.56 -25.66 -27.66
CA PHE A 45 17.90 -26.94 -27.49
C PHE A 45 18.46 -28.00 -28.43
N ILE A 46 18.25 -29.29 -28.11
CA ILE A 46 18.65 -30.41 -28.90
C ILE A 46 17.61 -30.66 -30.00
N LYS A 47 18.05 -30.68 -31.27
CA LYS A 47 17.20 -30.87 -32.44
C LYS A 47 16.39 -32.16 -32.34
N GLY A 48 15.08 -32.05 -32.53
CA GLY A 48 14.14 -33.16 -32.47
C GLY A 48 13.74 -33.64 -31.08
N THR A 49 14.12 -32.94 -30.05
CA THR A 49 13.73 -33.20 -28.63
C THR A 49 13.19 -31.95 -27.95
N SER A 50 12.58 -32.13 -26.77
CA SER A 50 12.19 -31.04 -25.89
C SER A 50 13.29 -30.64 -24.88
N ILE A 51 14.50 -31.20 -24.99
CA ILE A 51 15.62 -30.96 -24.09
C ILE A 51 16.36 -29.70 -24.55
N GLY A 52 16.40 -28.69 -23.67
CA GLY A 52 17.09 -27.43 -23.95
C GLY A 52 16.84 -26.40 -22.85
N THR A 53 17.33 -25.18 -23.06
CA THR A 53 17.19 -24.04 -22.15
C THR A 53 17.21 -22.76 -22.97
N THR A 54 17.02 -21.66 -22.31
CA THR A 54 17.27 -20.32 -22.84
C THR A 54 18.51 -19.74 -22.18
N THR A 55 19.26 -18.88 -22.90
CA THR A 55 20.40 -18.20 -22.32
C THR A 55 19.96 -17.27 -21.18
N GLU A 56 20.77 -17.20 -20.14
CA GLU A 56 20.62 -16.26 -19.01
C GLU A 56 20.86 -14.81 -19.49
N PHE A 57 20.70 -13.85 -18.57
CA PHE A 57 20.85 -12.43 -18.89
C PHE A 57 22.25 -12.05 -19.41
N ASP A 58 23.27 -12.76 -18.96
CA ASP A 58 24.66 -12.64 -19.40
C ASP A 58 24.97 -13.49 -20.64
N GLY A 59 23.93 -13.99 -21.33
CA GLY A 59 24.06 -14.81 -22.51
C GLY A 59 24.51 -16.26 -22.25
N THR A 60 24.77 -16.63 -20.99
CA THR A 60 25.18 -17.98 -20.63
C THR A 60 24.02 -18.95 -20.60
N TYR A 61 24.29 -20.24 -20.87
CA TYR A 61 23.31 -21.30 -20.74
C TYR A 61 23.96 -22.57 -20.22
N ILE A 62 23.17 -23.37 -19.51
CA ILE A 62 23.58 -24.67 -18.99
C ILE A 62 22.39 -25.62 -18.90
N PHE A 63 22.54 -26.87 -19.34
CA PHE A 63 21.54 -27.91 -19.10
C PHE A 63 22.15 -29.30 -19.14
N LYS A 64 21.47 -30.27 -18.55
CA LYS A 64 21.92 -31.66 -18.45
C LYS A 64 21.25 -32.52 -19.53
N VAL A 65 21.98 -33.48 -20.08
CA VAL A 65 21.50 -34.43 -21.08
C VAL A 65 22.19 -35.78 -20.92
N GLU A 66 21.55 -36.84 -21.29
CA GLU A 66 22.15 -38.18 -21.33
C GLU A 66 23.38 -38.22 -22.25
N PRO A 67 24.39 -39.06 -21.97
CA PRO A 67 25.53 -39.21 -22.86
C PRO A 67 25.08 -39.64 -24.27
N GLY A 68 25.58 -38.94 -25.30
CA GLY A 68 25.17 -39.21 -26.68
C GLY A 68 25.76 -38.21 -27.66
N THR A 69 25.38 -38.35 -28.93
CA THR A 69 25.76 -37.42 -30.01
C THR A 69 24.55 -36.64 -30.46
N TYR A 70 24.63 -35.31 -30.38
CA TYR A 70 23.50 -34.41 -30.56
C TYR A 70 23.76 -33.35 -31.63
N THR A 71 22.67 -32.76 -32.12
CA THR A 71 22.70 -31.49 -32.86
C THR A 71 22.06 -30.42 -31.96
N LEU A 72 22.84 -29.41 -31.58
CA LEU A 72 22.40 -28.30 -30.79
C LEU A 72 21.91 -27.18 -31.69
N VAL A 73 20.74 -26.64 -31.41
CA VAL A 73 20.09 -25.55 -32.16
C VAL A 73 20.08 -24.29 -31.29
N PHE A 74 20.56 -23.20 -31.86
CA PHE A 74 20.52 -21.87 -31.29
C PHE A 74 19.55 -21.03 -32.11
N SER A 75 18.52 -20.50 -31.48
CA SER A 75 17.55 -19.66 -32.13
C SER A 75 17.12 -18.49 -31.25
N PHE A 76 16.89 -17.36 -31.88
CA PHE A 76 16.37 -16.17 -31.22
C PHE A 76 15.49 -15.40 -32.21
N ILE A 77 14.41 -14.75 -31.71
CA ILE A 77 13.51 -14.00 -32.57
C ILE A 77 14.28 -12.89 -33.29
N GLY A 78 14.16 -12.81 -34.60
CA GLY A 78 14.90 -11.86 -35.41
C GLY A 78 16.31 -12.26 -35.83
N TYR A 79 16.80 -13.43 -35.41
CA TYR A 79 18.13 -13.93 -35.76
C TYR A 79 18.07 -15.19 -36.62
N LYS A 80 19.12 -15.44 -37.44
CA LYS A 80 19.28 -16.69 -38.19
C LYS A 80 19.53 -17.82 -37.21
N THR A 81 18.69 -18.86 -37.27
CA THR A 81 18.90 -20.10 -36.52
C THR A 81 20.21 -20.76 -36.90
N VAL A 82 21.01 -21.16 -35.92
CA VAL A 82 22.30 -21.80 -36.12
C VAL A 82 22.29 -23.19 -35.50
N GLU A 83 22.74 -24.18 -36.23
CA GLU A 83 22.87 -25.59 -35.79
C GLU A 83 24.34 -25.99 -35.62
N VAL A 84 24.65 -26.70 -34.54
CA VAL A 84 25.94 -27.33 -34.29
C VAL A 84 25.74 -28.83 -34.22
N SER A 85 26.09 -29.55 -35.28
CA SER A 85 25.90 -30.99 -35.42
C SER A 85 27.09 -31.78 -34.85
N ASN A 86 26.85 -33.08 -34.56
CA ASN A 86 27.87 -34.04 -34.08
C ASN A 86 28.51 -33.65 -32.72
N LEU A 87 27.76 -33.01 -31.83
CA LEU A 87 28.19 -32.68 -30.46
C LEU A 87 28.19 -33.98 -29.63
N ILE A 88 29.37 -34.43 -29.20
CA ILE A 88 29.49 -35.60 -28.31
C ILE A 88 29.45 -35.18 -26.87
N VAL A 89 28.48 -35.67 -26.11
CA VAL A 89 28.34 -35.46 -24.69
C VAL A 89 28.65 -36.76 -23.93
N LYS A 90 29.58 -36.71 -22.99
CA LYS A 90 29.97 -37.86 -22.16
C LYS A 90 29.44 -37.70 -20.73
N ALA A 91 29.24 -38.80 -20.04
CA ALA A 91 28.84 -38.85 -18.66
C ALA A 91 29.82 -38.10 -17.75
N ASP A 92 29.33 -37.32 -16.83
CA ASP A 92 30.08 -36.49 -15.85
C ASP A 92 31.10 -35.52 -16.50
N GLU A 93 31.03 -35.28 -17.81
CA GLU A 93 31.85 -34.29 -18.50
C GLU A 93 30.99 -33.06 -18.87
N THR A 94 31.60 -31.87 -18.85
CA THR A 94 30.99 -30.62 -19.30
C THR A 94 31.48 -30.29 -20.70
N THR A 95 30.56 -30.16 -21.63
CA THR A 95 30.80 -29.75 -23.02
C THR A 95 30.46 -28.28 -23.19
N THR A 96 31.44 -27.43 -23.47
CA THR A 96 31.25 -25.97 -23.60
C THR A 96 31.17 -25.57 -25.06
N ILE A 97 30.06 -24.92 -25.45
CA ILE A 97 29.80 -24.41 -26.80
C ILE A 97 29.41 -22.95 -26.76
N ASN A 98 30.23 -22.05 -27.23
CA ASN A 98 29.92 -20.65 -27.42
C ASN A 98 29.48 -20.42 -28.88
N LYS A 99 28.44 -19.59 -29.07
CA LYS A 99 27.93 -19.33 -30.43
C LYS A 99 27.52 -17.88 -30.60
N THR A 100 27.83 -17.32 -31.75
CA THR A 100 27.38 -15.98 -32.16
C THR A 100 26.23 -16.13 -33.16
N LEU A 101 25.11 -15.43 -32.88
CA LEU A 101 23.98 -15.32 -33.78
C LEU A 101 24.05 -13.98 -34.53
N SER A 102 23.60 -13.99 -35.81
CA SER A 102 23.46 -12.79 -36.64
C SER A 102 21.99 -12.52 -36.95
N ALA A 103 21.61 -11.27 -37.07
CA ALA A 103 20.25 -10.87 -37.42
C ALA A 103 19.83 -11.46 -38.80
N SER A 104 18.55 -11.76 -38.95
CA SER A 104 17.94 -12.16 -40.20
C SER A 104 17.75 -10.95 -41.11
N GLU A 105 18.10 -11.02 -42.38
CA GLU A 105 17.90 -9.91 -43.33
C GLU A 105 16.40 -9.57 -43.40
N GLY A 106 16.03 -8.38 -42.92
CA GLY A 106 14.65 -7.90 -42.96
C GLY A 106 14.01 -7.53 -41.60
N VAL A 107 14.71 -7.76 -40.46
CA VAL A 107 14.23 -7.39 -39.16
C VAL A 107 15.02 -6.18 -38.61
N SER A 108 14.33 -5.06 -38.39
CA SER A 108 14.92 -3.84 -37.86
C SER A 108 15.40 -4.02 -36.40
N LEU A 109 16.59 -3.50 -36.04
CA LEU A 109 17.14 -3.47 -34.67
C LEU A 109 16.18 -2.85 -33.62
N SER A 110 15.17 -2.13 -34.05
CA SER A 110 14.12 -1.59 -33.18
C SER A 110 13.28 -2.65 -32.47
N GLU A 111 13.15 -3.86 -33.03
CA GLU A 111 12.36 -4.94 -32.44
C GLU A 111 13.06 -5.66 -31.27
N ILE A 112 14.39 -5.58 -31.22
CA ILE A 112 15.23 -6.19 -30.17
C ILE A 112 15.17 -5.34 -28.88
N GLN A 113 14.99 -4.04 -29.01
CA GLN A 113 14.86 -3.12 -27.88
C GLN A 113 13.52 -3.20 -27.18
N ILE A 114 12.44 -3.62 -27.85
CA ILE A 114 11.10 -3.84 -27.26
C ILE A 114 11.17 -4.93 -26.18
N THR A 115 11.96 -5.96 -26.41
CA THR A 115 12.15 -7.06 -25.46
C THR A 115 12.88 -6.63 -24.16
N ALA A 116 13.68 -5.58 -24.20
CA ALA A 116 14.46 -5.14 -23.04
C ALA A 116 13.66 -4.28 -22.04
N SER A 117 12.67 -3.50 -22.48
CA SER A 117 11.81 -2.71 -21.58
C SER A 117 10.74 -3.55 -20.88
N ASN A 118 10.20 -4.58 -21.57
CA ASN A 118 9.22 -5.52 -20.99
C ASN A 118 9.82 -6.47 -19.94
N LYS A 119 11.16 -6.50 -19.77
CA LYS A 119 11.83 -7.43 -18.85
C LYS A 119 11.54 -7.16 -17.39
N LYS A 120 11.43 -5.89 -16.97
CA LYS A 120 11.10 -5.53 -15.58
C LYS A 120 9.61 -5.72 -15.23
N GLU A 121 8.77 -6.03 -16.21
CA GLU A 121 7.35 -6.34 -16.08
C GLU A 121 7.08 -7.84 -15.94
N SER A 122 8.03 -8.68 -16.42
CA SER A 122 7.90 -10.11 -16.48
C SER A 122 8.20 -10.79 -15.13
N GLU A 123 7.35 -11.73 -14.74
CA GLU A 123 7.52 -12.53 -13.52
C GLU A 123 8.86 -13.29 -13.51
N THR A 124 9.25 -13.88 -14.64
CA THR A 124 10.51 -14.63 -14.75
C THR A 124 11.74 -13.75 -14.61
N ALA A 125 11.70 -12.54 -15.16
CA ALA A 125 12.82 -11.60 -15.03
C ALA A 125 12.97 -11.11 -13.58
N LEU A 126 11.86 -10.85 -12.89
CA LEU A 126 11.87 -10.46 -11.48
C LEU A 126 12.34 -11.59 -10.57
N LEU A 127 11.98 -12.85 -10.85
CA LEU A 127 12.53 -14.01 -10.13
C LEU A 127 14.04 -14.18 -10.38
N THR A 128 14.52 -13.92 -11.60
CA THR A 128 15.94 -13.92 -11.91
C THR A 128 16.69 -12.81 -11.16
N GLU A 129 16.12 -11.61 -11.10
CA GLU A 129 16.64 -10.51 -10.26
C GLU A 129 16.67 -10.90 -8.78
N GLN A 130 15.62 -11.52 -8.27
CA GLN A 130 15.55 -12.05 -6.90
C GLN A 130 16.64 -13.10 -6.65
N LYS A 131 16.86 -14.04 -7.58
CA LYS A 131 17.92 -15.07 -7.50
C LYS A 131 19.32 -14.45 -7.38
N LYS A 132 19.58 -13.34 -8.11
CA LYS A 132 20.87 -12.62 -8.10
C LYS A 132 21.02 -11.69 -6.89
N ALA A 133 19.95 -11.14 -6.34
CA ALA A 133 19.98 -10.23 -5.21
C ALA A 133 20.64 -10.85 -3.97
N VAL A 134 21.31 -10.03 -3.17
CA VAL A 134 21.84 -10.44 -1.85
C VAL A 134 20.79 -10.23 -0.77
N SER A 135 20.08 -9.11 -0.80
CA SER A 135 19.02 -8.79 0.15
C SER A 135 17.75 -9.62 -0.10
N ILE A 136 16.97 -9.84 0.96
CA ILE A 136 15.67 -10.51 0.88
C ILE A 136 14.65 -9.54 0.30
N LYS A 137 14.38 -9.67 -0.99
CA LYS A 137 13.45 -8.85 -1.79
C LYS A 137 12.48 -9.76 -2.53
N GLN A 138 11.22 -9.33 -2.66
CA GLN A 138 10.23 -9.95 -3.52
C GLN A 138 9.58 -8.88 -4.38
N SER A 139 9.27 -9.20 -5.62
CA SER A 139 8.69 -8.26 -6.57
C SER A 139 7.53 -8.88 -7.32
N ILE A 140 6.54 -8.05 -7.67
CA ILE A 140 5.43 -8.41 -8.54
C ILE A 140 5.41 -7.46 -9.74
N GLY A 141 5.41 -8.00 -10.95
CA GLY A 141 5.48 -7.22 -12.19
C GLY A 141 4.11 -6.96 -12.81
N ALA A 142 4.06 -6.00 -13.74
CA ALA A 142 2.84 -5.63 -14.44
C ALA A 142 2.17 -6.81 -15.15
N GLU A 143 2.94 -7.77 -15.67
CA GLU A 143 2.41 -8.99 -16.28
C GLU A 143 1.62 -9.85 -15.29
N GLU A 144 2.17 -10.10 -14.08
CA GLU A 144 1.50 -10.85 -13.02
C GLU A 144 0.30 -10.06 -12.46
N LEU A 145 0.43 -8.74 -12.27
CA LEU A 145 -0.67 -7.85 -11.84
C LEU A 145 -1.83 -7.94 -12.82
N ASN A 146 -1.54 -7.80 -14.09
CA ASN A 146 -2.55 -7.90 -15.13
C ASN A 146 -3.20 -9.29 -15.12
N ARG A 147 -2.43 -10.37 -15.09
CA ARG A 147 -2.93 -11.75 -15.03
C ARG A 147 -3.87 -11.99 -13.86
N LYS A 148 -3.53 -11.49 -12.67
CA LYS A 148 -4.32 -11.63 -11.42
C LYS A 148 -5.45 -10.60 -11.29
N GLY A 149 -5.69 -9.74 -12.28
CA GLY A 149 -6.73 -8.71 -12.24
C GLY A 149 -6.55 -7.69 -11.12
N VAL A 150 -5.30 -7.40 -10.78
CA VAL A 150 -4.96 -6.44 -9.74
C VAL A 150 -5.08 -5.02 -10.29
N SER A 151 -5.82 -4.15 -9.59
CA SER A 151 -6.10 -2.78 -10.02
C SER A 151 -5.09 -1.74 -9.53
N ASP A 152 -4.44 -1.99 -8.39
CA ASP A 152 -3.64 -0.99 -7.68
C ASP A 152 -2.45 -1.61 -6.92
N ALA A 153 -1.50 -0.75 -6.47
CA ALA A 153 -0.31 -1.19 -5.77
C ALA A 153 -0.60 -1.80 -4.39
N ALA A 154 -1.62 -1.32 -3.66
CA ALA A 154 -1.98 -1.87 -2.35
C ALA A 154 -2.47 -3.32 -2.48
N THR A 155 -3.28 -3.61 -3.48
CA THR A 155 -3.73 -4.97 -3.80
C THR A 155 -2.58 -5.83 -4.35
N ALA A 156 -1.66 -5.22 -5.13
CA ALA A 156 -0.49 -5.91 -5.67
C ALA A 156 0.37 -6.55 -4.59
N ILE A 157 0.74 -5.79 -3.58
CA ILE A 157 1.65 -6.27 -2.53
C ILE A 157 1.03 -7.36 -1.63
N THR A 158 -0.29 -7.46 -1.54
CA THR A 158 -0.93 -8.57 -0.78
C THR A 158 -0.70 -9.94 -1.43
N LYS A 159 -0.23 -9.98 -2.68
CA LYS A 159 0.15 -11.24 -3.36
C LYS A 159 1.56 -11.71 -2.99
N ILE A 160 2.30 -10.88 -2.25
CA ILE A 160 3.62 -11.21 -1.70
C ILE A 160 3.43 -11.84 -0.31
N SER A 161 4.22 -12.89 0.01
CA SER A 161 4.13 -13.60 1.30
C SER A 161 4.27 -12.64 2.50
N GLY A 162 3.57 -12.91 3.61
CA GLY A 162 3.68 -12.13 4.85
C GLY A 162 3.16 -10.69 4.77
N ILE A 163 2.34 -10.36 3.76
CA ILE A 163 1.72 -9.04 3.60
C ILE A 163 0.21 -9.17 3.66
N SER A 164 -0.42 -8.34 4.47
CA SER A 164 -1.87 -8.20 4.56
C SER A 164 -2.30 -6.74 4.37
N LYS A 165 -3.58 -6.56 4.09
CA LYS A 165 -4.19 -5.24 3.89
C LYS A 165 -5.46 -5.15 4.73
N GLU A 166 -5.70 -4.00 5.32
CA GLU A 166 -6.92 -3.65 6.03
C GLU A 166 -7.61 -2.49 5.30
N GLY A 167 -8.91 -2.60 5.10
CA GLY A 167 -9.65 -1.58 4.36
C GLY A 167 -9.11 -1.39 2.95
N SER A 168 -9.12 -0.16 2.47
CA SER A 168 -8.60 0.22 1.14
C SER A 168 -7.07 0.35 1.12
N SER A 169 -6.46 0.80 2.21
CA SER A 169 -5.12 1.40 2.16
C SER A 169 -4.14 0.99 3.27
N ASN A 170 -4.59 0.40 4.38
CA ASN A 170 -3.68 0.03 5.46
C ASN A 170 -2.95 -1.27 5.13
N VAL A 171 -1.64 -1.20 5.03
CA VAL A 171 -0.78 -2.34 4.69
C VAL A 171 0.05 -2.75 5.90
N TYR A 172 0.15 -4.06 6.10
CA TYR A 172 0.99 -4.67 7.12
C TYR A 172 1.98 -5.64 6.46
N VAL A 173 3.23 -5.51 6.80
CA VAL A 173 4.29 -6.43 6.38
C VAL A 173 4.83 -7.14 7.63
N ARG A 174 4.71 -8.47 7.68
CA ARG A 174 5.11 -9.26 8.85
C ARG A 174 4.49 -8.74 10.15
N GLY A 175 3.19 -8.41 10.10
CA GLY A 175 2.43 -7.90 11.24
C GLY A 175 2.75 -6.47 11.67
N LEU A 176 3.67 -5.79 11.02
CA LEU A 176 4.01 -4.41 11.31
C LEU A 176 3.35 -3.49 10.30
N GLY A 177 2.59 -2.51 10.80
CA GLY A 177 1.81 -1.57 10.00
C GLY A 177 2.59 -0.35 9.53
N ASP A 178 1.85 0.64 9.09
CA ASP A 178 2.28 1.86 8.39
C ASP A 178 3.51 2.56 9.04
N ARG A 179 3.54 2.68 10.38
CA ARG A 179 4.66 3.26 11.13
C ARG A 179 6.01 2.65 10.77
N TYR A 180 6.06 1.36 10.48
CA TYR A 180 7.26 0.55 10.29
C TYR A 180 7.61 0.31 8.82
N LEU A 181 6.87 0.94 7.91
CA LEU A 181 7.04 0.84 6.46
C LEU A 181 7.68 2.11 5.89
N ASN A 182 8.35 1.95 4.75
CA ASN A 182 8.72 3.05 3.87
C ASN A 182 8.15 2.81 2.48
N THR A 183 7.58 3.87 1.87
CA THR A 183 7.08 3.83 0.49
C THR A 183 7.90 4.77 -0.37
N THR A 184 8.33 4.25 -1.53
CA THR A 184 9.09 5.00 -2.52
C THR A 184 8.50 4.81 -3.91
N LEU A 185 8.61 5.85 -4.74
CA LEU A 185 8.38 5.78 -6.19
C LEU A 185 9.72 5.97 -6.90
N ASN A 186 10.15 4.99 -7.69
CA ASN A 186 11.44 4.97 -8.37
C ASN A 186 12.64 5.16 -7.40
N GLY A 187 12.49 4.70 -6.16
CA GLY A 187 13.50 4.81 -5.11
C GLY A 187 13.61 6.17 -4.42
N LEU A 188 12.69 7.10 -4.66
CA LEU A 188 12.54 8.37 -3.96
C LEU A 188 11.33 8.31 -3.03
N SER A 189 11.41 8.90 -1.85
CA SER A 189 10.33 8.90 -0.85
C SER A 189 9.08 9.61 -1.36
N MET A 190 7.92 9.21 -0.82
CA MET A 190 6.63 9.82 -1.09
C MET A 190 6.01 10.36 0.21
N PRO A 191 5.47 11.58 0.22
CA PRO A 191 4.72 12.10 1.36
C PRO A 191 3.36 11.40 1.45
N SER A 192 2.79 11.34 2.66
CA SER A 192 1.44 10.81 2.86
C SER A 192 0.38 11.82 2.44
N ASN A 193 -0.70 11.33 1.86
CA ASN A 193 -1.93 12.07 1.61
C ASN A 193 -2.91 12.06 2.80
N ASP A 194 -2.73 11.16 3.75
CA ASP A 194 -3.59 10.99 4.93
C ASP A 194 -2.92 11.55 6.18
N ILE A 195 -3.66 12.33 6.97
CA ILE A 195 -3.17 12.89 8.24
C ILE A 195 -2.77 11.81 9.24
N ASN A 196 -3.45 10.67 9.22
CA ASN A 196 -3.27 9.57 10.17
C ASN A 196 -2.16 8.59 9.78
N LYS A 197 -1.55 8.75 8.59
CA LYS A 197 -0.57 7.80 8.03
C LYS A 197 0.77 8.44 7.73
N LYS A 198 1.81 7.62 7.84
CA LYS A 198 3.17 7.95 7.45
C LYS A 198 3.37 7.87 5.94
N ASN A 199 2.87 6.80 5.34
CA ASN A 199 3.07 6.50 3.94
C ASN A 199 1.86 6.92 3.12
N ILE A 200 2.10 7.21 1.85
CA ILE A 200 1.04 7.47 0.87
C ILE A 200 0.16 6.25 0.71
N ASP A 201 -1.11 6.47 0.45
CA ASP A 201 -2.05 5.40 0.13
C ASP A 201 -1.65 4.71 -1.18
N LEU A 202 -1.29 3.43 -1.08
CA LEU A 202 -0.86 2.64 -2.23
C LEU A 202 -2.00 2.33 -3.20
N SER A 203 -3.26 2.46 -2.79
CA SER A 203 -4.41 2.28 -3.68
C SER A 203 -4.52 3.40 -4.73
N LEU A 204 -3.87 4.55 -4.51
CA LEU A 204 -3.80 5.64 -5.47
C LEU A 204 -3.01 5.30 -6.74
N PHE A 205 -2.13 4.30 -6.67
CA PHE A 205 -1.27 3.90 -7.79
C PHE A 205 -1.92 2.77 -8.58
N SER A 206 -2.60 3.12 -9.66
CA SER A 206 -3.20 2.15 -10.59
C SER A 206 -2.14 1.24 -11.21
N SER A 207 -2.50 -0.03 -11.46
CA SER A 207 -1.65 -0.98 -12.20
C SER A 207 -1.25 -0.51 -13.60
N ASP A 208 -2.01 0.44 -14.19
CA ASP A 208 -1.71 0.98 -15.52
C ASP A 208 -0.45 1.83 -15.57
N ILE A 209 -0.06 2.44 -14.43
CA ILE A 209 1.19 3.23 -14.34
C ILE A 209 2.37 2.43 -13.76
N ILE A 210 2.13 1.21 -13.27
CA ILE A 210 3.12 0.39 -12.56
C ILE A 210 3.84 -0.54 -13.53
N GLN A 211 5.17 -0.51 -13.51
CA GLN A 211 6.03 -1.53 -14.14
C GLN A 211 6.22 -2.73 -13.21
N ASN A 212 6.55 -2.49 -11.97
CA ASN A 212 6.60 -3.48 -10.90
C ASN A 212 6.49 -2.84 -9.53
N VAL A 213 6.09 -3.63 -8.54
CA VAL A 213 6.18 -3.27 -7.11
C VAL A 213 7.12 -4.25 -6.44
N SER A 214 8.09 -3.73 -5.71
CA SER A 214 9.03 -4.55 -4.96
C SER A 214 8.97 -4.26 -3.46
N VAL A 215 9.06 -5.31 -2.66
CA VAL A 215 9.09 -5.24 -1.21
C VAL A 215 10.40 -5.83 -0.70
N SER A 216 11.24 -4.97 -0.14
CA SER A 216 12.48 -5.38 0.53
C SER A 216 12.16 -5.62 1.99
N LYS A 217 12.22 -6.88 2.43
CA LYS A 217 11.91 -7.29 3.82
C LYS A 217 13.14 -7.28 4.72
N ALA A 218 14.33 -7.22 4.15
CA ALA A 218 15.59 -7.03 4.84
C ALA A 218 16.16 -5.63 4.55
N TYR A 219 16.77 -5.03 5.55
CA TYR A 219 17.33 -3.70 5.46
C TYR A 219 18.67 -3.68 4.74
N ALA A 220 18.90 -2.66 3.94
CA ALA A 220 20.17 -2.36 3.29
C ALA A 220 20.58 -0.91 3.57
N ALA A 221 21.87 -0.61 3.57
CA ALA A 221 22.41 0.69 3.99
C ALA A 221 21.90 1.89 3.15
N ASN A 222 21.44 1.65 1.93
CA ASN A 222 20.86 2.67 1.04
C ASN A 222 19.39 3.04 1.36
N PHE A 223 18.72 2.32 2.27
CA PHE A 223 17.37 2.68 2.74
C PHE A 223 17.44 3.65 3.92
N TYR A 224 16.40 4.49 4.09
CA TYR A 224 16.26 5.31 5.29
C TYR A 224 16.13 4.45 6.55
N SER A 225 16.58 4.99 7.68
CA SER A 225 16.63 4.26 8.96
C SER A 225 15.25 3.90 9.50
N ASP A 226 14.26 4.70 9.19
CA ASP A 226 12.88 4.54 9.65
C ASP A 226 12.18 3.37 8.94
N PHE A 227 12.64 2.15 9.30
CA PHE A 227 12.34 0.89 8.66
C PHE A 227 12.33 -0.23 9.70
N ALA A 228 11.27 -1.00 9.76
CA ALA A 228 11.25 -2.25 10.54
C ALA A 228 10.60 -3.42 9.78
N ALA A 229 9.57 -3.15 9.02
CA ALA A 229 8.79 -4.16 8.31
C ALA A 229 9.26 -4.37 6.88
N GLY A 230 9.37 -3.29 6.11
CA GLY A 230 9.75 -3.36 4.71
C GLY A 230 9.85 -2.01 4.03
N ASN A 231 10.58 -1.98 2.91
CA ASN A 231 10.55 -0.87 1.96
C ASN A 231 9.77 -1.30 0.72
N ILE A 232 8.68 -0.61 0.45
CA ILE A 232 7.82 -0.81 -0.72
C ILE A 232 8.27 0.19 -1.77
N ASN A 233 8.76 -0.30 -2.90
CA ASN A 233 9.14 0.56 -4.01
C ASN A 233 8.25 0.29 -5.23
N ILE A 234 7.53 1.31 -5.67
CA ILE A 234 6.78 1.31 -6.91
C ILE A 234 7.72 1.79 -8.02
N THR A 235 7.84 1.01 -9.08
CA THR A 235 8.56 1.42 -10.29
C THR A 235 7.54 1.79 -11.35
N SER A 236 7.59 3.02 -11.84
CA SER A 236 6.70 3.50 -12.89
C SER A 236 7.07 2.89 -14.24
N LYS A 237 6.08 2.77 -15.13
CA LYS A 237 6.30 2.30 -16.50
C LYS A 237 7.28 3.20 -17.24
N GLU A 238 8.25 2.58 -17.90
CA GLU A 238 9.17 3.19 -18.86
C GLU A 238 8.86 2.62 -20.25
N PHE A 239 8.92 3.44 -21.26
CA PHE A 239 8.70 3.03 -22.64
C PHE A 239 9.98 3.19 -23.46
N MET A 240 10.33 2.15 -24.22
CA MET A 240 11.45 2.14 -25.17
C MET A 240 11.08 1.24 -26.35
N GLY A 241 10.11 1.60 -27.17
CA GLY A 241 9.63 0.73 -28.22
C GLY A 241 9.14 1.45 -29.46
N ASN A 242 8.45 0.72 -30.32
CA ASN A 242 7.71 1.28 -31.44
C ASN A 242 6.47 2.04 -30.92
N SER A 243 5.98 2.98 -31.72
CA SER A 243 4.78 3.74 -31.35
C SER A 243 3.60 2.79 -31.10
N PHE A 244 2.83 3.09 -30.06
CA PHE A 244 1.58 2.37 -29.75
C PHE A 244 0.55 3.34 -29.18
N ILE A 245 -0.71 2.98 -29.30
CA ILE A 245 -1.84 3.59 -28.61
C ILE A 245 -2.71 2.44 -28.11
N ASP A 246 -2.97 2.42 -26.80
CA ASP A 246 -3.87 1.46 -26.16
C ASP A 246 -5.04 2.23 -25.52
N ALA A 247 -6.27 1.74 -25.73
CA ALA A 247 -7.43 2.28 -25.04
C ALA A 247 -8.21 1.18 -24.34
N SER A 248 -8.75 1.47 -23.16
CA SER A 248 -9.65 0.53 -22.47
C SER A 248 -10.89 1.21 -21.91
N LEU A 249 -11.98 0.45 -21.90
CA LEU A 249 -13.24 0.79 -21.28
C LEU A 249 -13.61 -0.33 -20.30
N THR A 250 -13.94 0.05 -19.08
CA THR A 250 -14.39 -0.86 -18.04
C THR A 250 -15.75 -0.45 -17.55
N THR A 251 -16.65 -1.41 -17.36
CA THR A 251 -17.93 -1.21 -16.66
C THR A 251 -18.08 -2.26 -15.58
N GLY A 252 -18.81 -1.94 -14.53
CA GLY A 252 -18.98 -2.86 -13.42
C GLY A 252 -20.10 -2.46 -12.47
N VAL A 253 -20.33 -3.31 -11.48
CA VAL A 253 -21.33 -3.08 -10.45
C VAL A 253 -20.95 -3.79 -9.15
N ASN A 254 -21.26 -3.15 -8.03
CA ASN A 254 -21.20 -3.78 -6.72
C ASN A 254 -22.58 -4.36 -6.38
N SER A 255 -22.65 -5.63 -5.93
CA SER A 255 -23.91 -6.32 -5.67
C SER A 255 -24.79 -5.63 -4.62
N ASN A 256 -24.20 -4.97 -3.64
CA ASN A 256 -24.93 -4.28 -2.58
C ASN A 256 -25.42 -2.89 -3.04
N ALA A 257 -24.69 -2.24 -3.95
CA ALA A 257 -25.08 -0.95 -4.52
C ALA A 257 -26.16 -1.10 -5.62
N ALA A 258 -26.16 -2.25 -6.31
CA ALA A 258 -27.09 -2.51 -7.42
C ALA A 258 -28.56 -2.34 -7.00
N GLY A 259 -29.29 -1.50 -7.74
CA GLY A 259 -30.72 -1.23 -7.49
C GLY A 259 -31.01 -0.37 -6.27
N LYS A 260 -30.00 0.23 -5.62
CA LYS A 260 -30.20 1.24 -4.59
C LYS A 260 -30.42 2.61 -5.21
N ASN A 261 -31.31 3.41 -4.62
CA ASN A 261 -31.39 4.85 -4.90
C ASN A 261 -30.14 5.49 -4.29
N PHE A 262 -29.10 5.66 -5.10
CA PHE A 262 -27.81 6.07 -4.62
C PHE A 262 -27.75 7.59 -4.38
N VAL A 263 -27.16 7.98 -3.26
CA VAL A 263 -27.02 9.38 -2.85
C VAL A 263 -25.55 9.78 -2.71
N LYS A 264 -25.27 11.07 -2.85
CA LYS A 264 -23.94 11.66 -2.69
C LYS A 264 -24.04 13.08 -2.11
N SER A 265 -22.91 13.65 -1.70
CA SER A 265 -22.83 15.03 -1.23
C SER A 265 -23.29 16.02 -2.32
N ASP A 266 -24.04 17.03 -1.93
CA ASP A 266 -24.20 18.22 -2.75
C ASP A 266 -22.83 18.88 -2.96
N GLY A 267 -22.44 19.12 -4.22
CA GLY A 267 -21.12 19.64 -4.62
C GLY A 267 -20.17 18.62 -5.24
N THR A 268 -20.41 17.31 -5.13
CA THR A 268 -19.56 16.26 -5.69
C THR A 268 -19.79 16.11 -7.19
N GLY A 269 -18.76 16.45 -8.00
CA GLY A 269 -18.75 16.25 -9.44
C GLY A 269 -18.47 14.80 -9.85
N PHE A 270 -18.83 14.44 -11.09
CA PHE A 270 -18.61 13.08 -11.64
C PHE A 270 -17.13 12.66 -11.62
N MET A 271 -16.21 13.59 -11.84
CA MET A 271 -14.76 13.30 -11.84
C MET A 271 -14.10 13.43 -10.46
N GLY A 272 -14.90 13.51 -9.38
CA GLY A 272 -14.37 13.60 -8.03
C GLY A 272 -13.74 14.95 -7.66
N PHE A 273 -14.16 16.01 -8.32
CA PHE A 273 -13.86 17.38 -7.89
C PHE A 273 -15.07 17.93 -7.14
N TYR A 274 -14.79 18.63 -6.06
CA TYR A 274 -15.82 19.28 -5.25
C TYR A 274 -15.96 20.73 -5.70
N GLY A 275 -17.18 21.12 -6.10
CA GLY A 275 -17.50 22.50 -6.45
C GLY A 275 -17.57 23.34 -5.19
N ARG A 276 -16.59 24.21 -4.94
CA ARG A 276 -16.54 25.03 -3.75
C ARG A 276 -16.01 26.43 -4.02
N HIS A 277 -16.37 27.34 -3.14
CA HIS A 277 -15.64 28.59 -2.94
C HIS A 277 -14.54 28.36 -1.88
N ASP A 278 -13.45 29.10 -1.97
CA ASP A 278 -12.47 29.12 -0.90
C ASP A 278 -13.15 29.58 0.38
N HIS A 279 -12.83 28.90 1.48
CA HIS A 279 -13.36 29.27 2.77
C HIS A 279 -12.96 30.73 3.10
N ASN A 280 -13.96 31.56 3.37
CA ASN A 280 -13.72 32.92 3.85
C ASN A 280 -13.62 32.92 5.37
N PRO A 281 -12.42 33.13 5.94
CA PRO A 281 -12.24 33.10 7.39
C PRO A 281 -12.97 34.25 8.12
N TYR A 282 -13.45 35.26 7.41
CA TYR A 282 -14.14 36.42 7.97
C TYR A 282 -15.67 36.28 7.91
N ALA A 283 -16.17 35.25 7.29
CA ALA A 283 -17.61 34.96 7.18
C ALA A 283 -17.84 33.45 7.04
N VAL A 284 -18.98 32.93 7.50
CA VAL A 284 -19.39 31.55 7.23
C VAL A 284 -20.01 31.52 5.83
N VAL A 285 -19.18 31.26 4.84
CA VAL A 285 -19.64 31.09 3.48
C VAL A 285 -19.76 29.60 3.18
N LEU A 286 -20.99 29.12 2.99
CA LEU A 286 -21.30 27.73 2.68
C LEU A 286 -21.67 27.62 1.22
N SER A 287 -21.03 26.71 0.51
CA SER A 287 -21.25 26.54 -0.93
C SER A 287 -22.39 25.59 -1.26
N HIS A 288 -22.75 24.69 -0.34
CA HIS A 288 -23.65 23.55 -0.58
C HIS A 288 -24.60 23.32 0.60
N GLY A 289 -25.75 22.70 0.29
CA GLY A 289 -26.74 22.27 1.25
C GLY A 289 -26.24 21.17 2.20
N VAL A 290 -27.06 20.88 3.23
CA VAL A 290 -26.80 19.82 4.20
C VAL A 290 -27.24 18.47 3.66
N ASP A 291 -28.43 18.44 2.99
CA ASP A 291 -28.99 17.21 2.46
C ASP A 291 -28.13 16.63 1.34
N PRO A 292 -27.96 15.31 1.29
CA PRO A 292 -27.44 14.64 0.12
C PRO A 292 -28.32 14.81 -1.09
N ILE A 293 -27.74 14.69 -2.27
CA ILE A 293 -28.47 14.72 -3.55
C ILE A 293 -28.49 13.34 -4.17
N ASP A 294 -29.50 13.07 -5.02
CA ASP A 294 -29.56 11.84 -5.79
C ASP A 294 -28.36 11.71 -6.72
N ALA A 295 -27.73 10.57 -6.69
CA ALA A 295 -26.70 10.19 -7.65
C ALA A 295 -27.35 9.44 -8.84
N GLN A 296 -26.57 9.29 -9.91
CA GLN A 296 -26.94 8.42 -11.03
C GLN A 296 -26.98 6.94 -10.59
N GLU A 297 -27.51 6.08 -11.48
CA GLU A 297 -27.44 4.63 -11.29
C GLU A 297 -26.01 4.19 -10.92
N PRO A 298 -25.85 3.30 -9.92
CA PRO A 298 -24.55 2.92 -9.38
C PRO A 298 -23.77 1.96 -10.29
N ILE A 299 -23.37 2.47 -11.48
CA ILE A 299 -22.58 1.75 -12.46
C ILE A 299 -21.13 2.25 -12.38
N ASN A 300 -20.23 1.35 -12.08
CA ASN A 300 -18.79 1.61 -12.08
C ASN A 300 -18.30 1.76 -13.51
N THR A 301 -17.49 2.78 -13.77
CA THR A 301 -16.96 3.09 -15.10
C THR A 301 -15.46 3.35 -14.99
N GLY A 302 -14.68 2.77 -15.90
CA GLY A 302 -13.25 3.05 -16.04
C GLY A 302 -12.89 3.31 -17.49
N ILE A 303 -12.05 4.32 -17.73
CA ILE A 303 -11.50 4.65 -19.05
C ILE A 303 -10.01 4.82 -18.90
N SER A 304 -9.20 4.15 -19.74
CA SER A 304 -7.77 4.44 -19.82
C SER A 304 -7.32 4.62 -21.26
N LEU A 305 -6.33 5.50 -21.44
CA LEU A 305 -5.65 5.76 -22.70
C LEU A 305 -4.15 5.82 -22.42
N SER A 306 -3.38 5.00 -23.14
CA SER A 306 -1.92 5.00 -23.07
C SER A 306 -1.33 5.15 -24.45
N ALA A 307 -0.26 5.94 -24.57
CA ALA A 307 0.46 6.13 -25.84
C ALA A 307 1.95 6.24 -25.59
N GLY A 308 2.74 5.71 -26.50
CA GLY A 308 4.18 5.81 -26.46
C GLY A 308 4.78 5.98 -27.86
N LYS A 309 5.86 6.77 -27.94
CA LYS A 309 6.61 6.96 -29.18
C LYS A 309 8.08 7.20 -28.87
N SER A 310 8.95 6.60 -29.66
CA SER A 310 10.38 6.82 -29.59
C SER A 310 10.89 7.55 -30.83
N PHE A 311 11.91 8.39 -30.65
CA PHE A 311 12.56 9.19 -31.69
C PHE A 311 14.07 8.95 -31.58
N GLU A 312 14.73 8.63 -32.69
CA GLU A 312 16.18 8.57 -32.77
C GLU A 312 16.75 10.00 -32.76
N ILE A 313 17.78 10.24 -31.95
CA ILE A 313 18.46 11.54 -31.82
C ILE A 313 19.97 11.35 -32.03
N GLY A 314 20.47 11.80 -33.18
CA GLY A 314 21.86 11.54 -33.57
C GLY A 314 22.07 10.05 -33.92
N GLU A 315 23.31 9.55 -33.75
CA GLU A 315 23.68 8.19 -34.14
C GLU A 315 23.34 7.17 -33.05
N ASP A 316 23.47 7.52 -31.76
CA ASP A 316 23.31 6.60 -30.62
C ASP A 316 22.17 7.00 -29.66
N GLY A 317 21.64 8.21 -29.83
CA GLY A 317 20.65 8.74 -28.90
C GLY A 317 19.22 8.35 -29.24
N LYS A 318 18.39 8.14 -28.20
CA LYS A 318 16.95 7.82 -28.34
C LYS A 318 16.14 8.52 -27.30
N LEU A 319 15.15 9.31 -27.72
CA LEU A 319 14.15 9.91 -26.84
C LEU A 319 12.87 9.11 -26.92
N SER A 320 12.41 8.59 -25.81
CA SER A 320 11.15 7.85 -25.70
C SER A 320 10.19 8.62 -24.82
N LEU A 321 9.02 8.90 -25.37
CA LEU A 321 7.93 9.57 -24.67
C LEU A 321 6.82 8.57 -24.40
N PHE A 322 6.29 8.60 -23.19
CA PHE A 322 5.17 7.79 -22.76
C PHE A 322 4.18 8.66 -21.98
N VAL A 323 2.90 8.49 -22.26
CA VAL A 323 1.83 9.10 -21.50
C VAL A 323 0.74 8.08 -21.29
N THR A 324 0.20 8.05 -20.09
CA THR A 324 -1.02 7.30 -19.78
C THR A 324 -1.93 8.14 -18.90
N GLY A 325 -3.22 8.10 -19.20
CA GLY A 325 -4.25 8.71 -18.40
C GLY A 325 -5.36 7.70 -18.15
N LEU A 326 -5.86 7.68 -16.92
CA LEU A 326 -7.01 6.87 -16.56
C LEU A 326 -7.98 7.67 -15.69
N PHE A 327 -9.22 7.30 -15.79
CA PHE A 327 -10.29 7.68 -14.88
C PHE A 327 -11.08 6.43 -14.51
N GLU A 328 -11.40 6.28 -13.24
CA GLU A 328 -12.33 5.27 -12.76
C GLU A 328 -13.21 5.82 -11.64
N ASN A 329 -14.45 5.35 -11.59
CA ASN A 329 -15.34 5.57 -10.46
C ASN A 329 -15.85 4.23 -9.90
N ASN A 330 -16.23 4.24 -8.63
CA ASN A 330 -16.82 3.09 -7.97
C ASN A 330 -17.95 3.53 -7.05
N TYR A 331 -19.05 2.81 -7.11
CA TYR A 331 -20.17 2.91 -6.20
C TYR A 331 -20.16 1.67 -5.29
N THR A 332 -20.12 1.88 -3.98
CA THR A 332 -20.23 0.82 -2.99
C THR A 332 -21.29 1.18 -1.95
N PHE A 333 -22.00 0.16 -1.48
CA PHE A 333 -22.99 0.30 -0.42
C PHE A 333 -22.69 -0.69 0.68
N PHE A 334 -22.75 -0.20 1.91
CA PHE A 334 -22.55 -1.00 3.10
C PHE A 334 -23.78 -0.91 3.99
N GLU A 335 -24.24 -2.05 4.47
CA GLU A 335 -25.29 -2.13 5.48
C GLU A 335 -24.76 -2.94 6.67
N GLY A 336 -24.98 -2.43 7.90
CA GLY A 336 -24.42 -3.09 9.06
C GLY A 336 -24.80 -2.44 10.39
N ASN A 337 -23.98 -2.68 11.40
CA ASN A 337 -24.18 -2.15 12.75
C ASN A 337 -22.94 -1.44 13.23
N GLU A 338 -23.11 -0.36 13.98
CA GLU A 338 -22.00 0.35 14.64
C GLU A 338 -22.33 0.69 16.09
N THR A 339 -21.34 0.52 16.97
CA THR A 339 -21.49 0.80 18.41
C THR A 339 -20.26 1.55 18.93
N GLU A 340 -20.48 2.65 19.63
CA GLU A 340 -19.47 3.32 20.44
C GLU A 340 -19.57 2.82 21.88
N TYR A 341 -18.52 2.16 22.34
CA TYR A 341 -18.44 1.57 23.67
C TYR A 341 -17.20 2.04 24.43
N THR A 342 -17.40 2.65 25.62
CA THR A 342 -16.34 3.14 26.52
C THR A 342 -16.70 2.81 27.97
N ASN A 343 -16.56 1.61 28.45
CA ASN A 343 -17.10 1.09 29.73
C ASN A 343 -18.63 0.96 29.77
N VAL A 344 -19.34 1.72 28.98
CA VAL A 344 -20.77 1.63 28.74
C VAL A 344 -21.02 1.86 27.25
N GLU A 345 -22.12 1.35 26.76
CA GLU A 345 -22.60 1.69 25.43
C GLU A 345 -23.00 3.16 25.41
N LYS A 346 -22.30 3.98 24.61
CA LYS A 346 -22.63 5.40 24.44
C LYS A 346 -23.63 5.58 23.31
N LYS A 347 -23.33 5.01 22.17
CA LYS A 347 -24.17 5.02 20.97
C LYS A 347 -24.24 3.61 20.40
N SER A 348 -25.40 3.23 19.90
CA SER A 348 -25.54 1.99 19.14
C SER A 348 -26.50 2.22 17.98
N PHE A 349 -26.08 1.80 16.78
CA PHE A 349 -26.84 1.97 15.55
C PHE A 349 -26.98 0.62 14.88
N LYS A 350 -28.25 0.19 14.66
CA LYS A 350 -28.56 -0.96 13.83
C LYS A 350 -29.01 -0.50 12.46
N ASN A 351 -28.74 -1.31 11.45
CA ASN A 351 -29.07 -0.98 10.06
C ASN A 351 -28.45 0.37 9.61
N VAL A 352 -27.16 0.55 9.91
CA VAL A 352 -26.39 1.68 9.35
C VAL A 352 -26.30 1.51 7.84
N GLU A 353 -26.66 2.55 7.11
CA GLU A 353 -26.53 2.58 5.64
C GLU A 353 -25.43 3.56 5.26
N ARG A 354 -24.42 3.09 4.49
CA ARG A 354 -23.34 3.94 3.96
C ARG A 354 -23.26 3.82 2.45
N TYR A 355 -23.44 4.94 1.77
CA TYR A 355 -23.30 5.11 0.33
C TYR A 355 -21.95 5.74 0.05
N ASN A 356 -21.08 5.08 -0.67
CA ASN A 356 -19.75 5.61 -0.98
C ASN A 356 -19.55 5.67 -2.49
N TYR A 357 -19.33 6.88 -3.01
CA TYR A 357 -18.91 7.17 -4.37
C TYR A 357 -17.45 7.58 -4.36
N SER A 358 -16.58 6.80 -4.99
CA SER A 358 -15.15 7.10 -5.10
C SER A 358 -14.70 7.25 -6.53
N THR A 359 -13.71 8.12 -6.76
CA THR A 359 -13.10 8.32 -8.07
C THR A 359 -11.59 8.31 -7.98
N ASN A 360 -10.93 7.90 -9.07
CA ASN A 360 -9.49 8.02 -9.24
C ASN A 360 -9.18 8.47 -10.67
N SER A 361 -8.54 9.63 -10.80
CA SER A 361 -8.02 10.15 -12.06
C SER A 361 -6.50 10.20 -11.98
N THR A 362 -5.80 9.48 -12.85
CA THR A 362 -4.34 9.42 -12.84
C THR A 362 -3.79 9.77 -14.21
N ILE A 363 -2.75 10.61 -14.26
CA ILE A 363 -1.99 10.93 -15.46
C ILE A 363 -0.51 10.74 -15.14
N LEU A 364 0.17 9.90 -15.91
CA LEU A 364 1.62 9.74 -15.87
C LEU A 364 2.20 10.13 -17.22
N GLY A 365 3.12 11.11 -17.22
CA GLY A 365 4.01 11.42 -18.34
C GLY A 365 5.43 11.00 -18.03
N SER A 366 6.09 10.31 -18.95
CA SER A 366 7.49 9.92 -18.84
C SER A 366 8.25 10.27 -20.11
N ALA A 367 9.42 10.90 -19.94
CA ALA A 367 10.38 11.17 -21.01
C ALA A 367 11.71 10.52 -20.65
N LEU A 368 12.08 9.49 -21.37
CA LEU A 368 13.36 8.80 -21.22
C LEU A 368 14.27 9.17 -22.37
N TYR A 369 15.40 9.82 -22.06
CA TYR A 369 16.44 10.12 -23.02
C TYR A 369 17.64 9.21 -22.78
N LYS A 370 17.78 8.24 -23.64
CA LYS A 370 18.96 7.41 -23.75
C LYS A 370 19.96 8.17 -24.62
N ILE A 371 21.02 8.71 -24.01
CA ILE A 371 22.06 9.47 -24.70
C ILE A 371 22.90 8.51 -25.54
N ASN A 372 23.23 7.36 -24.96
CA ASN A 372 23.91 6.22 -25.57
C ASN A 372 23.61 4.96 -24.71
N ASN A 373 24.29 3.84 -24.96
CA ASN A 373 24.06 2.60 -24.20
C ASN A 373 24.41 2.69 -22.72
N ASP A 374 25.30 3.61 -22.33
CA ASP A 374 25.83 3.76 -20.98
C ASP A 374 25.18 4.90 -20.20
N ASN A 375 24.45 5.79 -20.87
CA ASN A 375 23.95 7.02 -20.26
C ASN A 375 22.46 7.23 -20.56
N LYS A 376 21.64 7.31 -19.52
CA LYS A 376 20.22 7.63 -19.64
C LYS A 376 19.78 8.63 -18.59
N ILE A 377 18.83 9.48 -18.97
CA ILE A 377 18.13 10.41 -18.08
C ILE A 377 16.63 10.16 -18.25
N THR A 378 15.90 10.11 -17.15
CA THR A 378 14.43 9.94 -17.17
C THR A 378 13.79 11.10 -16.41
N PHE A 379 12.78 11.70 -16.99
CA PHE A 379 11.88 12.62 -16.33
C PHE A 379 10.49 11.97 -16.21
N ASN A 380 9.95 11.94 -15.00
CA ASN A 380 8.61 11.44 -14.72
C ASN A 380 7.78 12.54 -14.07
N SER A 381 6.56 12.72 -14.54
CA SER A 381 5.55 13.60 -13.93
C SER A 381 4.27 12.80 -13.72
N LEU A 382 3.84 12.67 -12.47
CA LEU A 382 2.64 11.95 -12.07
C LEU A 382 1.67 12.90 -11.39
N PHE A 383 0.43 12.89 -11.86
CA PHE A 383 -0.70 13.55 -11.24
C PHE A 383 -1.76 12.50 -10.86
N ILE A 384 -2.27 12.57 -9.63
CA ILE A 384 -3.39 11.77 -9.17
C ILE A 384 -4.41 12.71 -8.52
N ASN A 385 -5.69 12.57 -8.89
CA ASN A 385 -6.83 13.09 -8.16
C ASN A 385 -7.68 11.90 -7.72
N SER A 386 -7.73 11.65 -6.42
CA SER A 386 -8.57 10.62 -5.81
C SER A 386 -9.59 11.28 -4.91
N SER A 387 -10.84 10.81 -4.94
CA SER A 387 -11.88 11.28 -4.05
C SER A 387 -12.72 10.15 -3.50
N SER A 388 -13.29 10.37 -2.33
CA SER A 388 -14.30 9.52 -1.70
C SER A 388 -15.39 10.41 -1.12
N ASP A 389 -16.62 10.14 -1.49
CA ASP A 389 -17.83 10.79 -1.01
C ASP A 389 -18.68 9.77 -0.30
N GLU A 390 -18.82 9.92 1.02
CA GLU A 390 -19.59 9.01 1.85
C GLU A 390 -20.80 9.72 2.45
N VAL A 391 -21.98 9.14 2.23
CA VAL A 391 -23.22 9.50 2.92
C VAL A 391 -23.59 8.35 3.84
N GLY A 392 -23.61 8.62 5.13
CA GLY A 392 -23.95 7.64 6.17
C GLY A 392 -25.22 8.01 6.91
N TYR A 393 -26.14 7.05 7.02
CA TYR A 393 -27.34 7.13 7.82
C TYR A 393 -27.29 6.14 8.97
N TYR A 394 -27.34 6.64 10.18
CA TYR A 394 -27.18 5.88 11.42
C TYR A 394 -28.46 5.95 12.25
N GLY A 395 -29.00 4.80 12.64
CA GLY A 395 -30.21 4.73 13.47
C GLY A 395 -31.50 4.94 12.70
N VAL A 396 -31.52 4.62 11.41
CA VAL A 396 -32.74 4.61 10.56
C VAL A 396 -33.83 3.78 11.23
N LYS A 397 -35.10 4.15 11.01
CA LYS A 397 -36.26 3.47 11.59
C LYS A 397 -36.30 3.47 13.13
N GLY A 398 -35.69 4.46 13.76
CA GLY A 398 -35.62 4.52 15.22
C GLY A 398 -34.70 3.49 15.87
N LEU A 399 -33.84 2.80 15.08
CA LEU A 399 -32.98 1.73 15.56
C LEU A 399 -31.62 2.19 16.10
N GLY A 400 -31.48 3.46 16.39
CA GLY A 400 -30.30 4.03 17.05
C GLY A 400 -30.58 4.38 18.50
N THR A 401 -29.56 4.26 19.35
CA THR A 401 -29.58 4.71 20.75
C THR A 401 -28.40 5.60 21.04
N ASN A 402 -28.60 6.55 21.94
CA ASN A 402 -27.53 7.35 22.52
C ASN A 402 -27.85 7.56 24.00
N ARG A 403 -26.94 7.17 24.88
CA ARG A 403 -27.10 7.24 26.34
C ARG A 403 -27.54 8.62 26.84
N ASP A 404 -27.08 9.67 26.21
CA ASP A 404 -27.28 11.03 26.67
C ASP A 404 -28.43 11.75 25.94
N ALA A 405 -29.12 11.07 25.00
CA ALA A 405 -30.25 11.59 24.25
C ALA A 405 -31.59 11.28 24.92
N LYS A 406 -32.61 12.10 24.63
CA LYS A 406 -33.99 11.82 24.97
C LYS A 406 -34.54 10.76 24.04
N LEU A 407 -34.98 9.62 24.59
CA LEU A 407 -35.51 8.47 23.86
C LEU A 407 -36.84 8.07 24.44
N ASP A 408 -37.81 7.80 23.56
CA ASP A 408 -39.06 7.14 23.92
C ASP A 408 -39.00 5.65 23.54
N THR A 409 -39.96 4.85 23.97
CA THR A 409 -39.98 3.40 23.75
C THR A 409 -40.01 3.01 22.26
N ASP A 410 -40.57 3.88 21.42
CA ASP A 410 -40.76 3.68 20.01
C ASP A 410 -39.93 4.66 19.13
N LYS A 411 -39.11 5.52 19.75
CA LYS A 411 -38.30 6.52 19.09
C LYS A 411 -36.83 6.41 19.51
N GLY A 412 -35.95 6.60 18.56
CA GLY A 412 -34.53 6.41 18.75
C GLY A 412 -33.69 7.67 18.50
N PHE A 413 -32.41 7.46 18.45
CA PHE A 413 -31.39 8.41 18.06
C PHE A 413 -31.00 8.21 16.60
N TYR A 414 -30.95 9.30 15.83
CA TYR A 414 -30.54 9.30 14.44
C TYR A 414 -29.34 10.21 14.22
N GLN A 415 -28.46 9.81 13.33
CA GLN A 415 -27.36 10.67 12.89
C GLN A 415 -27.14 10.51 11.38
N MET A 416 -27.04 11.63 10.67
CA MET A 416 -26.59 11.69 9.29
C MET A 416 -25.17 12.26 9.26
N ASN A 417 -24.29 11.63 8.48
CA ASN A 417 -22.94 12.12 8.22
C ASN A 417 -22.70 12.15 6.71
N VAL A 418 -22.33 13.32 6.18
CA VAL A 418 -22.02 13.52 4.76
C VAL A 418 -20.59 14.02 4.67
N GLN A 419 -19.72 13.27 4.03
CA GLN A 419 -18.28 13.52 4.02
C GLN A 419 -17.70 13.32 2.62
N PHE A 420 -17.05 14.35 2.11
CA PHE A 420 -16.27 14.28 0.89
C PHE A 420 -14.79 14.48 1.21
N ASN A 421 -13.95 13.59 0.70
CA ASN A 421 -12.49 13.68 0.81
C ASN A 421 -11.88 13.74 -0.58
N GLN A 422 -10.83 14.55 -0.75
CA GLN A 422 -10.12 14.68 -2.01
C GLN A 422 -8.61 14.76 -1.78
N ASP A 423 -7.88 13.92 -2.49
CA ASP A 423 -6.42 13.87 -2.48
C ASP A 423 -5.87 14.22 -3.87
N LEU A 424 -5.07 15.27 -3.94
CA LEU A 424 -4.33 15.66 -5.13
C LEU A 424 -2.85 15.39 -4.90
N VAL A 425 -2.26 14.54 -5.73
CA VAL A 425 -0.85 14.16 -5.62
C VAL A 425 -0.10 14.57 -6.89
N PHE A 426 0.92 15.37 -6.73
CA PHE A 426 1.85 15.78 -7.78
C PHE A 426 3.25 15.28 -7.48
N VAL A 427 3.84 14.51 -8.37
CA VAL A 427 5.20 13.99 -8.27
C VAL A 427 5.97 14.32 -9.52
N ASN A 428 7.12 14.98 -9.37
CA ASN A 428 8.04 15.21 -10.46
C ASN A 428 9.41 14.66 -10.09
N GLN A 429 9.99 13.84 -10.97
CA GLN A 429 11.26 13.18 -10.72
C GLN A 429 12.20 13.28 -11.91
N PHE A 430 13.45 13.62 -11.64
CA PHE A 430 14.57 13.49 -12.57
C PHE A 430 15.48 12.37 -12.07
N LEU A 431 15.76 11.40 -12.92
CA LEU A 431 16.58 10.25 -12.61
C LEU A 431 17.68 10.13 -13.66
N GLY A 432 18.90 9.84 -13.24
CA GLY A 432 20.02 9.61 -14.15
C GLY A 432 20.77 8.33 -13.80
N GLU A 433 21.15 7.57 -14.82
CA GLU A 433 22.04 6.43 -14.72
C GLU A 433 23.17 6.58 -15.72
N HIS A 434 24.41 6.47 -15.25
CA HIS A 434 25.62 6.67 -16.05
C HIS A 434 26.63 5.57 -15.74
N LYS A 435 27.03 4.84 -16.76
CA LYS A 435 28.17 3.94 -16.73
C LYS A 435 29.35 4.69 -17.37
N ILE A 436 30.28 5.19 -16.55
CA ILE A 436 31.42 5.96 -17.03
C ILE A 436 32.43 5.02 -17.71
N ASP A 437 32.65 3.87 -17.09
CA ASP A 437 33.44 2.78 -17.58
C ASP A 437 33.01 1.46 -16.90
N ASP A 438 33.72 0.37 -17.09
CA ASP A 438 33.40 -0.92 -16.44
C ASP A 438 33.62 -0.89 -14.93
N LYS A 439 34.33 0.11 -14.42
CA LYS A 439 34.60 0.27 -12.97
C LYS A 439 33.62 1.19 -12.28
N PHE A 440 33.11 2.23 -12.94
CA PHE A 440 32.28 3.25 -12.31
C PHE A 440 30.88 3.30 -12.92
N LYS A 441 29.88 3.12 -12.07
CA LYS A 441 28.49 3.42 -12.36
C LYS A 441 27.97 4.45 -11.36
N ILE A 442 27.28 5.48 -11.86
CA ILE A 442 26.63 6.53 -11.06
C ILE A 442 25.13 6.47 -11.32
N ASP A 443 24.35 6.48 -10.26
CA ASP A 443 22.91 6.72 -10.32
C ASP A 443 22.52 7.85 -9.37
N TRP A 444 21.65 8.73 -9.85
CA TRP A 444 21.16 9.87 -9.08
C TRP A 444 19.67 10.10 -9.32
N GLY A 445 19.03 10.79 -8.39
CA GLY A 445 17.64 11.16 -8.52
C GLY A 445 17.32 12.40 -7.70
N LEU A 446 16.47 13.24 -8.28
CA LEU A 446 15.87 14.40 -7.65
C LEU A 446 14.36 14.27 -7.75
N GLY A 447 13.64 14.53 -6.66
CA GLY A 447 12.20 14.45 -6.61
C GLY A 447 11.61 15.67 -5.91
N TYR A 448 10.52 16.19 -6.46
CA TYR A 448 9.69 17.19 -5.82
C TYR A 448 8.25 16.71 -5.81
N ASN A 449 7.71 16.54 -4.62
CA ASN A 449 6.38 16.04 -4.38
C ASN A 449 5.52 17.13 -3.72
N ASN A 450 4.27 17.20 -4.13
CA ASN A 450 3.29 18.09 -3.55
C ASN A 450 1.96 17.33 -3.39
N VAL A 451 1.45 17.28 -2.17
CA VAL A 451 0.19 16.61 -1.85
C VAL A 451 -0.75 17.61 -1.20
N TYR A 452 -1.98 17.64 -1.67
CA TYR A 452 -3.09 18.38 -1.09
C TYR A 452 -4.17 17.38 -0.72
N SER A 453 -4.50 17.27 0.55
CA SER A 453 -5.62 16.49 1.04
C SER A 453 -6.65 17.42 1.66
N HIS A 454 -7.91 17.25 1.29
CA HIS A 454 -8.98 18.12 1.70
C HIS A 454 -10.20 17.32 2.15
N GLU A 455 -10.79 17.76 3.26
CA GLU A 455 -12.16 17.45 3.66
C GLU A 455 -12.93 18.79 3.64
N PRO A 456 -13.50 19.17 2.48
CA PRO A 456 -13.93 20.54 2.24
C PRO A 456 -15.23 20.94 2.94
N ASP A 457 -16.03 20.01 3.41
CA ASP A 457 -17.32 20.28 4.04
C ASP A 457 -17.98 19.00 4.57
N ARG A 458 -17.46 18.44 5.68
CA ARG A 458 -18.15 17.34 6.34
C ARG A 458 -19.35 17.86 7.12
N LYS A 459 -20.52 17.26 6.91
CA LYS A 459 -21.78 17.66 7.52
C LYS A 459 -22.24 16.57 8.49
N ARG A 460 -22.65 16.94 9.67
CA ARG A 460 -23.23 16.04 10.65
C ARG A 460 -24.49 16.66 11.25
N ILE A 461 -25.60 15.90 11.18
CA ILE A 461 -26.85 16.23 11.85
C ILE A 461 -27.23 15.06 12.75
N SER A 462 -27.60 15.36 13.98
CA SER A 462 -28.01 14.36 14.99
C SER A 462 -29.40 14.71 15.53
N LEU A 463 -30.30 13.76 15.53
CA LEU A 463 -31.66 13.89 16.03
C LEU A 463 -31.91 12.94 17.20
N GLU A 464 -32.66 13.41 18.17
CA GLU A 464 -33.28 12.59 19.21
C GLU A 464 -34.80 12.48 18.96
N GLN A 465 -35.49 11.52 19.54
CA GLN A 465 -36.91 11.27 19.35
C GLN A 465 -37.25 10.93 17.87
N TYR A 466 -36.43 10.16 17.18
CA TYR A 466 -36.54 9.89 15.75
C TYR A 466 -37.21 8.53 15.51
N ASN A 467 -38.32 8.53 14.73
CA ASN A 467 -38.93 7.30 14.20
C ASN A 467 -39.62 7.47 12.83
N PHE A 468 -39.20 8.47 12.06
CA PHE A 468 -39.82 8.89 10.81
C PHE A 468 -40.25 7.73 9.88
N GLU A 469 -39.41 6.73 9.72
CA GLU A 469 -39.72 5.58 8.84
C GLU A 469 -40.75 4.60 9.41
N LEU A 470 -41.06 4.67 10.71
CA LEU A 470 -42.03 3.80 11.33
C LEU A 470 -43.45 4.30 11.13
N ASP A 471 -43.65 5.61 11.15
CA ASP A 471 -44.97 6.23 11.01
C ASP A 471 -45.20 6.92 9.67
N ASN A 472 -44.16 7.04 8.87
CA ASN A 472 -44.14 7.75 7.58
C ASN A 472 -44.71 9.19 7.69
N ASN A 473 -44.46 9.84 8.83
CA ASN A 473 -44.89 11.19 9.14
C ASN A 473 -43.68 12.11 9.28
N PRO A 474 -43.46 13.06 8.36
CA PRO A 474 -42.36 14.02 8.45
C PRO A 474 -42.44 14.98 9.66
N ASN A 475 -43.59 15.07 10.32
CA ASN A 475 -43.77 15.85 11.56
C ASN A 475 -43.65 14.98 12.82
N THR A 476 -43.01 13.82 12.72
CA THR A 476 -42.64 13.04 13.92
C THR A 476 -41.84 13.94 14.84
N ASN A 477 -42.04 13.89 16.16
CA ASN A 477 -41.48 14.84 17.15
C ASN A 477 -39.96 14.74 17.30
N ALA A 478 -39.24 14.58 16.20
CA ALA A 478 -37.80 14.57 16.16
C ALA A 478 -37.26 16.00 16.47
N SER A 479 -36.27 16.08 17.32
CA SER A 479 -35.59 17.33 17.65
C SER A 479 -34.09 17.20 17.46
N LEU A 480 -33.40 18.31 17.25
CA LEU A 480 -31.95 18.30 17.19
C LEU A 480 -31.35 17.90 18.54
N TYR A 481 -30.45 16.94 18.48
CA TYR A 481 -29.65 16.59 19.64
C TYR A 481 -28.51 17.59 19.78
N THR A 482 -28.47 18.26 20.92
CA THR A 482 -27.56 19.38 21.19
C THR A 482 -26.91 19.29 22.58
N ASN A 483 -26.44 18.11 22.95
CA ASN A 483 -25.72 17.90 24.22
C ASN A 483 -24.36 18.61 24.23
N ASN A 484 -23.68 18.65 23.06
CA ASN A 484 -22.43 19.38 22.84
C ASN A 484 -22.54 20.37 21.69
N SER A 485 -21.70 21.40 21.72
CA SER A 485 -21.70 22.49 20.73
C SER A 485 -21.49 22.03 19.28
N PHE A 486 -20.92 20.83 19.05
CA PHE A 486 -20.61 20.31 17.72
C PHE A 486 -21.30 18.98 17.43
N ASP A 487 -22.38 18.64 18.10
CA ASP A 487 -23.21 17.48 17.74
C ASP A 487 -23.82 17.63 16.35
N ASN A 488 -24.15 18.90 15.99
CA ASN A 488 -24.56 19.30 14.65
C ASN A 488 -23.51 20.27 14.11
N GLN A 489 -22.87 19.95 13.01
CA GLN A 489 -21.69 20.69 12.56
C GLN A 489 -21.43 20.65 11.06
N ARG A 490 -20.65 21.65 10.62
CA ARG A 490 -19.92 21.68 9.36
C ARG A 490 -18.43 21.71 9.67
N TYR A 491 -17.64 20.81 9.08
CA TYR A 491 -16.22 20.66 9.36
C TYR A 491 -15.41 20.79 8.08
N PHE A 492 -14.33 21.51 8.13
CA PHE A 492 -13.43 21.80 7.01
C PHE A 492 -12.01 21.48 7.44
N GLU A 493 -11.31 20.67 6.66
CA GLU A 493 -9.91 20.28 6.91
C GLU A 493 -9.06 20.38 5.66
N LYS A 494 -7.80 20.78 5.85
CA LYS A 494 -6.83 20.90 4.77
C LYS A 494 -5.44 20.48 5.24
N ILE A 495 -4.80 19.64 4.42
CA ILE A 495 -3.41 19.23 4.54
C ILE A 495 -2.66 19.64 3.27
N ILE A 496 -1.49 20.22 3.46
CA ILE A 496 -0.54 20.49 2.37
C ILE A 496 0.80 19.88 2.77
N ASP A 497 1.28 18.93 1.99
CA ASP A 497 2.60 18.32 2.13
C ASP A 497 3.47 18.71 0.93
N LYS A 498 4.66 19.22 1.21
CA LYS A 498 5.70 19.47 0.21
C LYS A 498 6.96 18.74 0.62
N GLU A 499 7.53 17.97 -0.28
CA GLU A 499 8.72 17.19 -0.01
C GLU A 499 9.70 17.27 -1.19
N PHE A 500 10.94 17.60 -0.87
CA PHE A 500 12.08 17.51 -1.79
C PHE A 500 12.93 16.31 -1.41
N ASN A 501 13.29 15.50 -2.40
CA ASN A 501 14.07 14.28 -2.24
C ASN A 501 15.30 14.33 -3.14
N GLU A 502 16.39 13.79 -2.64
CA GLU A 502 17.60 13.61 -3.42
C GLU A 502 18.28 12.27 -3.09
N LYS A 503 18.86 11.68 -4.09
CA LYS A 503 19.72 10.50 -3.95
C LYS A 503 20.89 10.60 -4.92
N PHE A 504 22.04 10.10 -4.47
CA PHE A 504 23.23 9.96 -5.30
C PHE A 504 23.98 8.72 -4.88
N ASN A 505 24.36 7.86 -5.81
CA ASN A 505 25.05 6.62 -5.54
C ASN A 505 26.15 6.38 -6.57
N ILE A 506 27.32 5.97 -6.11
CA ILE A 506 28.47 5.56 -6.91
C ILE A 506 28.73 4.09 -6.62
N LYS A 507 28.73 3.27 -7.65
CA LYS A 507 29.21 1.90 -7.59
C LYS A 507 30.59 1.85 -8.24
N TYR A 508 31.57 1.36 -7.47
CA TYR A 508 32.96 1.18 -7.91
C TYR A 508 33.32 -0.29 -7.92
N ASN A 509 33.60 -0.85 -9.06
CA ASN A 509 34.07 -2.22 -9.25
C ASN A 509 35.60 -2.25 -9.16
N LEU A 510 36.14 -2.54 -7.95
CA LEU A 510 37.59 -2.68 -7.74
C LEU A 510 38.11 -3.90 -8.49
N SER A 511 37.35 -5.01 -8.44
CA SER A 511 37.62 -6.27 -9.15
C SER A 511 36.26 -7.00 -9.36
N ASN A 512 36.28 -8.15 -10.02
CA ASN A 512 35.10 -8.99 -10.13
C ASN A 512 34.59 -9.47 -8.77
N ALA A 513 35.52 -9.61 -7.80
CA ALA A 513 35.21 -10.10 -6.45
C ALA A 513 34.87 -8.97 -5.45
N VAL A 514 35.22 -7.72 -5.72
CA VAL A 514 35.07 -6.62 -4.76
C VAL A 514 34.46 -5.41 -5.45
N LYS A 515 33.27 -5.00 -4.97
CA LYS A 515 32.60 -3.80 -5.45
C LYS A 515 32.18 -2.95 -4.27
N PHE A 516 32.36 -1.64 -4.36
CA PHE A 516 31.95 -0.67 -3.36
C PHE A 516 30.74 0.11 -3.84
N ASN A 517 29.79 0.35 -2.93
CA ASN A 517 28.71 1.32 -3.08
C ASN A 517 28.90 2.44 -2.07
N LEU A 518 28.99 3.66 -2.53
CA LEU A 518 29.03 4.87 -1.73
C LEU A 518 27.87 5.75 -2.14
N GLY A 519 27.11 6.25 -1.20
CA GLY A 519 25.97 7.06 -1.57
C GLY A 519 25.53 8.03 -0.50
N PHE A 520 24.66 8.91 -0.93
CA PHE A 520 23.98 9.92 -0.15
C PHE A 520 22.48 9.87 -0.51
N ASN A 521 21.63 10.07 0.48
CA ASN A 521 20.26 10.42 0.23
C ASN A 521 19.73 11.39 1.30
N GLY A 522 18.84 12.25 0.86
CA GLY A 522 18.23 13.26 1.69
C GLY A 522 16.76 13.48 1.35
N ARG A 523 16.01 13.95 2.34
CA ARG A 523 14.67 14.48 2.16
C ARG A 523 14.41 15.63 3.10
N SER A 524 13.70 16.63 2.60
CA SER A 524 13.18 17.73 3.37
C SER A 524 11.68 17.85 3.12
N LYS A 525 10.87 17.80 4.18
CA LYS A 525 9.42 17.77 4.12
C LYS A 525 8.83 18.85 5.00
N GLU A 526 7.85 19.57 4.50
CA GLU A 526 6.99 20.49 5.23
C GLU A 526 5.53 20.03 5.12
N ARG A 527 4.87 19.84 6.26
CA ARG A 527 3.42 19.59 6.35
C ARG A 527 2.74 20.76 7.04
N ARG A 528 1.66 21.24 6.45
CA ARG A 528 0.75 22.20 7.07
C ARG A 528 -0.63 21.56 7.19
N PHE A 529 -1.17 21.64 8.37
CA PHE A 529 -2.51 21.19 8.70
C PHE A 529 -3.31 22.34 9.28
N ASN A 530 -4.56 22.48 8.87
CA ASN A 530 -5.54 23.31 9.53
C ASN A 530 -6.94 22.72 9.41
N ASN A 531 -7.75 22.96 10.44
CA ASN A 531 -9.17 22.69 10.38
C ASN A 531 -9.97 23.80 11.05
N ILE A 532 -11.25 23.86 10.70
CA ILE A 532 -12.25 24.69 11.38
C ILE A 532 -13.57 23.93 11.35
N ARG A 533 -14.36 24.07 12.43
CA ARG A 533 -15.75 23.61 12.49
C ARG A 533 -16.67 24.74 12.89
N TYR A 534 -17.86 24.67 12.32
CA TYR A 534 -18.99 25.48 12.74
C TYR A 534 -20.02 24.56 13.35
N GLY A 535 -20.41 24.84 14.60
CA GLY A 535 -21.50 24.16 15.28
C GLY A 535 -22.80 24.92 15.10
N TYR A 536 -23.93 24.24 15.33
CA TYR A 536 -25.24 24.83 15.34
C TYR A 536 -25.83 24.73 16.76
N LYS A 537 -26.22 25.87 17.32
CA LYS A 537 -26.97 25.92 18.56
C LYS A 537 -28.45 26.18 18.25
N ASN A 538 -29.31 25.29 18.74
CA ASN A 538 -30.75 25.45 18.64
C ASN A 538 -31.21 26.63 19.55
N ILE A 539 -32.04 27.50 19.04
CA ILE A 539 -32.67 28.61 19.78
C ILE A 539 -34.10 28.22 20.15
N ASP A 540 -34.80 27.50 19.25
CA ASP A 540 -36.16 27.05 19.50
C ASP A 540 -36.16 25.53 19.75
N GLU A 541 -36.16 25.12 21.02
CA GLU A 541 -36.18 23.72 21.42
C GLU A 541 -37.49 22.99 21.09
N THR A 542 -38.51 23.69 20.64
CA THR A 542 -39.84 23.12 20.30
C THR A 542 -39.93 22.81 18.80
N LEU A 543 -38.93 23.14 18.01
CA LEU A 543 -38.93 22.94 16.55
C LEU A 543 -38.92 21.46 16.20
N ASN A 544 -39.94 21.03 15.46
CA ASN A 544 -39.95 19.73 14.84
C ASN A 544 -39.10 19.72 13.58
N ILE A 545 -38.23 18.74 13.46
CA ILE A 545 -37.30 18.62 12.36
C ILE A 545 -37.83 17.62 11.33
N ASP A 546 -37.93 18.05 10.07
CA ASP A 546 -38.16 17.16 8.93
C ASP A 546 -36.82 16.51 8.54
N PRO A 547 -36.61 15.21 8.79
CA PRO A 547 -35.36 14.52 8.50
C PRO A 547 -35.13 14.30 7.00
N THR A 548 -36.12 14.60 6.15
CA THR A 548 -36.00 14.52 4.68
C THR A 548 -35.64 15.82 4.03
N ASN A 549 -35.64 16.94 4.76
CA ASN A 549 -35.35 18.28 4.24
C ASN A 549 -34.66 19.17 5.27
N PHE A 550 -33.42 18.85 5.62
CA PHE A 550 -32.61 19.68 6.50
C PHE A 550 -32.27 21.04 5.89
N ASN A 551 -32.22 21.15 4.55
CA ASN A 551 -31.97 22.41 3.85
C ASN A 551 -33.05 23.47 4.09
N ALA A 552 -34.27 23.07 4.42
CA ALA A 552 -35.33 24.02 4.80
C ALA A 552 -34.98 24.81 6.07
N ILE A 553 -34.24 24.18 6.98
CA ILE A 553 -33.83 24.73 8.28
C ILE A 553 -32.44 25.33 8.20
N PHE A 554 -31.48 24.56 7.63
CA PHE A 554 -30.09 24.97 7.46
C PHE A 554 -29.88 25.66 6.11
N ASN A 555 -30.71 26.64 5.77
CA ASN A 555 -30.63 27.33 4.49
C ASN A 555 -29.27 28.02 4.33
N TYR A 556 -28.42 27.46 3.44
CA TYR A 556 -27.07 27.95 3.22
C TYR A 556 -27.01 29.38 2.67
N ASN A 557 -28.05 29.87 1.99
CA ASN A 557 -28.11 31.24 1.49
C ASN A 557 -28.05 32.26 2.64
N ASN A 558 -28.66 31.95 3.77
CA ASN A 558 -28.58 32.81 4.95
C ASN A 558 -27.15 32.93 5.48
N TRP A 559 -26.37 31.84 5.35
CA TRP A 559 -24.98 31.84 5.76
C TRP A 559 -24.06 32.50 4.73
N ALA A 560 -24.35 32.35 3.44
CA ALA A 560 -23.63 33.01 2.36
C ALA A 560 -23.66 34.53 2.44
N ASP A 561 -24.75 35.08 2.95
CA ASP A 561 -24.91 36.51 3.19
C ASP A 561 -24.21 37.02 4.47
N GLY A 562 -23.47 36.12 5.19
CA GLY A 562 -22.78 36.44 6.42
C GLY A 562 -23.70 36.48 7.65
N LEU A 563 -24.88 35.90 7.59
CA LEU A 563 -25.78 35.73 8.70
C LEU A 563 -25.33 34.57 9.59
N TYR A 564 -25.11 34.88 10.86
CA TYR A 564 -24.65 33.93 11.86
C TYR A 564 -25.76 33.41 12.77
N GLU A 565 -26.95 33.96 12.63
CA GLU A 565 -28.12 33.67 13.44
C GLU A 565 -29.37 33.71 12.59
N THR A 566 -30.20 32.67 12.73
CA THR A 566 -31.57 32.64 12.23
C THR A 566 -32.54 32.62 13.40
N ASP A 567 -33.86 32.64 13.15
CA ASP A 567 -34.87 32.53 14.20
C ASP A 567 -34.76 31.21 14.99
N VAL A 568 -34.11 30.21 14.43
CA VAL A 568 -34.02 28.84 14.99
C VAL A 568 -32.62 28.40 15.35
N PHE A 569 -31.56 28.93 14.70
CA PHE A 569 -30.17 28.51 14.90
C PHE A 569 -29.20 29.67 15.02
N ARG A 570 -28.14 29.43 15.82
CA ARG A 570 -26.92 30.24 15.88
C ARG A 570 -25.72 29.42 15.47
N ALA A 571 -24.84 29.97 14.65
CA ALA A 571 -23.54 29.40 14.38
C ALA A 571 -22.57 29.62 15.53
N LEU A 572 -21.83 28.60 15.90
CA LEU A 572 -20.78 28.62 16.90
C LEU A 572 -19.43 28.56 16.23
N TYR A 573 -18.49 29.38 16.61
CA TYR A 573 -17.12 29.44 16.13
C TYR A 573 -16.14 29.05 17.20
N PRO A 574 -15.02 28.39 16.84
CA PRO A 574 -13.91 28.26 17.78
C PRO A 574 -13.20 29.63 17.98
N GLU A 575 -12.96 30.03 19.21
CA GLU A 575 -12.28 31.28 19.56
C GLU A 575 -11.00 31.08 20.41
N GLY A 576 -10.41 29.92 20.45
CA GLY A 576 -9.25 29.58 21.26
C GLY A 576 -9.63 29.22 22.72
N GLU A 577 -8.72 28.55 23.42
CA GLU A 577 -8.85 28.07 24.80
C GLU A 577 -10.16 27.31 25.12
N GLY A 578 -10.76 26.64 24.12
CA GLY A 578 -12.05 25.94 24.31
C GLY A 578 -13.29 26.85 24.35
N VAL A 579 -13.16 28.15 24.11
CA VAL A 579 -14.27 29.08 24.05
C VAL A 579 -14.87 29.11 22.65
N PHE A 580 -16.19 29.07 22.59
CA PHE A 580 -16.97 29.17 21.33
C PHE A 580 -17.71 30.51 21.34
N HIS A 581 -17.56 31.22 20.25
CA HIS A 581 -18.20 32.51 20.04
C HIS A 581 -19.51 32.34 19.26
N ILE A 582 -20.50 33.17 19.58
CA ILE A 582 -21.80 33.25 18.90
C ILE A 582 -21.83 34.53 18.07
N GLY A 583 -21.99 34.44 16.78
CA GLY A 583 -22.03 35.60 15.89
C GLY A 583 -20.64 36.00 15.35
N PRO A 584 -20.47 37.20 14.76
CA PRO A 584 -19.20 37.64 14.19
C PRO A 584 -18.09 37.64 15.23
N THR A 585 -17.03 36.86 14.96
CA THR A 585 -15.88 36.76 15.87
C THR A 585 -15.01 38.02 15.81
N ASN A 586 -14.39 38.40 16.96
CA ASN A 586 -13.36 39.43 17.00
C ASN A 586 -12.02 38.94 16.42
N ASN A 587 -11.84 37.62 16.22
CA ASN A 587 -10.69 37.00 15.62
C ASN A 587 -11.08 36.22 14.35
N PRO A 588 -11.56 36.88 13.31
CA PRO A 588 -11.92 36.21 12.06
C PRO A 588 -10.69 35.58 11.45
N GLY A 589 -10.84 34.40 10.89
CA GLY A 589 -9.76 33.65 10.23
C GLY A 589 -8.95 32.73 11.14
N LYS A 590 -9.28 32.64 12.42
CA LYS A 590 -8.62 31.69 13.30
C LYS A 590 -9.14 30.28 13.06
N TYR A 591 -8.24 29.37 12.76
CA TYR A 591 -8.55 27.94 12.69
C TYR A 591 -8.73 27.37 14.11
N GLU A 592 -9.56 26.32 14.22
CA GLU A 592 -9.75 25.60 15.48
C GLU A 592 -8.46 24.90 15.91
N ASN A 593 -7.85 24.18 14.97
CA ASN A 593 -6.57 23.51 15.19
C ASN A 593 -5.65 23.72 14.01
N THR A 594 -4.39 23.95 14.29
CA THR A 594 -3.34 24.03 13.27
C THR A 594 -2.09 23.30 13.72
N TYR A 595 -1.35 22.77 12.80
CA TYR A 595 0.06 22.48 13.03
C TYR A 595 0.91 22.63 11.77
N LYS A 596 2.19 22.94 11.99
CA LYS A 596 3.24 22.91 11.00
C LYS A 596 4.26 21.86 11.41
N GLY A 597 4.44 20.82 10.59
CA GLY A 597 5.47 19.80 10.75
C GLY A 597 6.61 20.02 9.76
N GLU A 598 7.83 19.87 10.23
CA GLU A 598 9.06 19.94 9.43
C GLU A 598 9.87 18.67 9.70
N LEU A 599 10.37 18.04 8.63
CA LEU A 599 11.22 16.85 8.72
C LEU A 599 12.41 17.02 7.78
N GLU A 600 13.60 16.80 8.32
CA GLU A 600 14.86 16.78 7.58
C GLU A 600 15.61 15.48 7.86
N VAL A 601 15.96 14.75 6.83
CA VAL A 601 16.75 13.52 6.93
C VAL A 601 17.86 13.57 5.91
N TYR A 602 19.09 13.55 6.36
CA TYR A 602 20.30 13.52 5.51
C TYR A 602 21.20 12.37 5.93
N SER A 603 21.72 11.65 4.97
CA SER A 603 22.50 10.46 5.27
C SER A 603 23.55 10.13 4.22
N GLY A 604 24.71 9.71 4.72
CA GLY A 604 25.73 9.04 3.93
C GLY A 604 25.77 7.55 4.24
N TYR A 605 25.99 6.73 3.23
CA TYR A 605 26.13 5.27 3.39
C TYR A 605 27.27 4.70 2.54
N ALA A 606 27.79 3.60 3.02
CA ALA A 606 28.78 2.80 2.31
C ALA A 606 28.44 1.32 2.46
N SER A 607 28.65 0.54 1.41
CA SER A 607 28.64 -0.93 1.48
C SER A 607 29.66 -1.52 0.53
N ALA A 608 30.09 -2.75 0.82
CA ALA A 608 31.01 -3.51 -0.02
C ALA A 608 30.34 -4.83 -0.42
N GLU A 609 30.27 -5.13 -1.72
CA GLU A 609 29.94 -6.46 -2.21
C GLU A 609 31.23 -7.26 -2.30
N LEU A 610 31.34 -8.33 -1.49
CA LEU A 610 32.50 -9.21 -1.42
C LEU A 610 32.11 -10.59 -1.92
N ASP A 611 32.57 -10.93 -3.12
CA ASP A 611 32.38 -12.23 -3.72
C ASP A 611 33.55 -13.13 -3.32
N LEU A 612 33.26 -14.07 -2.41
CA LEU A 612 34.26 -15.00 -1.85
C LEU A 612 34.17 -16.37 -2.54
N GLY A 613 34.60 -16.40 -3.77
CA GLY A 613 34.52 -17.55 -4.67
C GLY A 613 33.11 -17.73 -5.24
N GLU A 614 32.80 -18.91 -5.80
CA GLU A 614 31.56 -19.13 -6.55
C GLU A 614 30.28 -19.18 -5.69
N LYS A 615 30.41 -19.30 -4.35
CA LYS A 615 29.28 -19.60 -3.46
C LYS A 615 28.87 -18.52 -2.49
N TRP A 616 29.79 -17.69 -2.05
CA TRP A 616 29.54 -16.71 -0.99
C TRP A 616 29.57 -15.29 -1.50
N LEU A 617 28.50 -14.55 -1.23
CA LEU A 617 28.44 -13.11 -1.46
C LEU A 617 28.06 -12.43 -0.14
N LEU A 618 28.97 -11.60 0.37
CA LEU A 618 28.81 -10.84 1.61
C LEU A 618 28.64 -9.37 1.28
N VAL A 619 27.70 -8.70 1.94
CA VAL A 619 27.49 -7.26 1.80
C VAL A 619 27.41 -6.62 3.19
N PRO A 620 28.56 -6.34 3.82
CA PRO A 620 28.60 -5.42 4.96
C PRO A 620 28.27 -4.00 4.50
N GLY A 621 27.51 -3.29 5.30
CA GLY A 621 27.12 -1.92 5.05
C GLY A 621 27.06 -1.11 6.32
N PHE A 622 27.20 0.19 6.14
CA PHE A 622 27.11 1.17 7.22
C PHE A 622 26.42 2.43 6.72
N ARG A 623 25.51 2.96 7.54
CA ARG A 623 24.82 4.22 7.30
C ARG A 623 24.98 5.15 8.49
N SER A 624 25.27 6.41 8.22
CA SER A 624 25.17 7.51 9.17
C SER A 624 24.03 8.42 8.74
N GLU A 625 23.07 8.65 9.61
CA GLU A 625 21.87 9.43 9.32
C GLU A 625 21.67 10.52 10.36
N TYR A 626 21.45 11.74 9.90
CA TYR A 626 20.94 12.86 10.66
C TYR A 626 19.43 12.94 10.45
N PHE A 627 18.69 12.98 11.55
CA PHE A 627 17.24 13.10 11.58
C PHE A 627 16.85 14.29 12.43
N ASN A 628 16.06 15.20 11.88
CA ASN A 628 15.46 16.30 12.60
C ASN A 628 13.98 16.40 12.25
N GLN A 629 13.13 16.38 13.26
CA GLN A 629 11.68 16.51 13.13
C GLN A 629 11.15 17.49 14.15
N LYS A 630 10.34 18.43 13.66
CA LYS A 630 9.75 19.48 14.50
C LYS A 630 8.27 19.62 14.17
N ILE A 631 7.44 19.81 15.18
CA ILE A 631 6.04 20.16 15.04
C ILE A 631 5.73 21.38 15.91
N ASN A 632 5.17 22.40 15.29
CA ASN A 632 4.58 23.55 15.97
C ASN A 632 3.07 23.41 15.86
N TYR A 633 2.36 23.43 16.98
CA TYR A 633 0.92 23.22 17.00
C TYR A 633 0.18 24.31 17.80
N ASP A 634 -1.03 24.61 17.36
CA ASP A 634 -2.01 25.45 18.07
C ASP A 634 -3.35 24.69 18.05
N VAL A 635 -3.77 24.17 19.20
CA VAL A 635 -4.92 23.26 19.36
C VAL A 635 -5.81 23.73 20.49
N ILE A 636 -7.06 24.03 20.16
CA ILE A 636 -8.01 24.74 21.03
C ILE A 636 -8.23 24.13 22.43
N ASN A 637 -8.13 22.80 22.56
CA ASN A 637 -8.46 22.11 23.82
C ASN A 637 -7.22 21.70 24.64
N LEU A 638 -6.10 22.38 24.47
CA LEU A 638 -4.86 22.06 25.16
C LEU A 638 -4.43 23.21 26.08
N ILE A 639 -4.13 22.90 27.36
CA ILE A 639 -3.80 23.91 28.39
C ILE A 639 -2.53 24.71 28.06
N ASN A 640 -1.51 24.03 27.48
CA ASN A 640 -0.24 24.65 27.09
C ASN A 640 -0.21 24.83 25.56
N ASN A 641 -0.91 25.83 25.06
CA ASN A 641 -1.08 26.09 23.66
C ASN A 641 -0.77 27.57 23.32
N PRO A 642 -0.05 27.89 22.22
CA PRO A 642 0.60 26.95 21.27
C PRO A 642 1.81 26.22 21.86
N GLY A 643 2.17 25.07 21.25
CA GLY A 643 3.26 24.24 21.71
C GLY A 643 4.21 23.80 20.58
N ILE A 644 5.35 23.28 21.01
CA ILE A 644 6.40 22.76 20.11
C ILE A 644 6.87 21.42 20.63
N ALA A 645 7.02 20.45 19.72
CA ALA A 645 7.75 19.21 19.97
C ALA A 645 8.82 19.03 18.90
N GLU A 646 10.04 18.69 19.31
CA GLU A 646 11.20 18.57 18.41
C GLU A 646 12.07 17.39 18.82
N VAL A 647 12.61 16.68 17.83
CA VAL A 647 13.60 15.63 18.02
C VAL A 647 14.72 15.78 17.00
N THR A 648 15.96 15.71 17.48
CA THR A 648 17.16 15.69 16.64
C THR A 648 18.02 14.51 17.05
N GLU A 649 18.33 13.62 16.10
CA GLU A 649 19.11 12.42 16.35
C GLU A 649 20.18 12.19 15.28
N LYS A 650 21.27 11.54 15.71
CA LYS A 650 22.30 11.02 14.81
C LYS A 650 22.38 9.51 14.98
N LEU A 651 22.09 8.79 13.92
CA LEU A 651 22.05 7.34 13.92
C LEU A 651 23.28 6.75 13.21
N TYR A 652 23.74 5.60 13.74
CA TYR A 652 24.82 4.81 13.15
C TYR A 652 24.31 3.38 13.00
N LEU A 653 24.13 2.94 11.77
CA LEU A 653 23.36 1.75 11.44
C LEU A 653 24.21 0.75 10.65
N PRO A 654 24.83 -0.22 11.33
CA PRO A 654 25.51 -1.33 10.67
C PRO A 654 24.50 -2.31 10.08
N THR A 655 24.86 -2.88 8.92
CA THR A 655 24.12 -3.93 8.24
C THR A 655 25.04 -5.03 7.74
N LEU A 656 24.55 -6.24 7.68
CA LEU A 656 25.24 -7.37 7.06
C LEU A 656 24.22 -8.24 6.32
N ASN A 657 24.39 -8.35 5.02
CA ASN A 657 23.62 -9.26 4.18
C ASN A 657 24.58 -10.32 3.62
N ILE A 658 24.20 -11.57 3.70
CA ILE A 658 24.97 -12.72 3.24
C ILE A 658 24.09 -13.56 2.34
N LYS A 659 24.64 -13.98 1.21
CA LYS A 659 24.06 -14.99 0.33
C LYS A 659 25.05 -16.13 0.19
N TYR A 660 24.56 -17.35 0.35
CA TYR A 660 25.29 -18.57 0.08
C TYR A 660 24.56 -19.37 -1.02
N ALA A 661 25.17 -19.50 -2.18
CA ALA A 661 24.70 -20.34 -3.28
C ALA A 661 25.19 -21.78 -3.04
N LEU A 662 24.31 -22.66 -2.58
CA LEU A 662 24.61 -24.08 -2.42
C LEU A 662 24.84 -24.73 -3.79
N THR A 663 23.91 -24.44 -4.73
CA THR A 663 23.95 -24.75 -6.14
C THR A 663 23.53 -23.51 -6.94
N ASP A 664 23.57 -23.59 -8.27
CA ASP A 664 23.01 -22.51 -9.11
C ASP A 664 21.52 -22.24 -8.85
N GLU A 665 20.77 -23.22 -8.36
CA GLU A 665 19.34 -23.17 -8.12
C GLU A 665 18.97 -22.90 -6.65
N ILE A 666 19.88 -23.18 -5.70
CA ILE A 666 19.58 -23.13 -4.26
C ILE A 666 20.41 -22.07 -3.56
N ASN A 667 19.71 -21.09 -2.95
CA ASN A 667 20.31 -20.01 -2.19
C ASN A 667 19.87 -20.03 -0.72
N PHE A 668 20.81 -19.70 0.17
CA PHE A 668 20.54 -19.31 1.54
C PHE A 668 20.88 -17.84 1.71
N ARG A 669 20.03 -17.09 2.43
CA ARG A 669 20.31 -15.70 2.77
C ARG A 669 20.20 -15.49 4.27
N VAL A 670 21.09 -14.66 4.80
CA VAL A 670 21.04 -14.17 6.18
C VAL A 670 21.18 -12.66 6.15
N SER A 671 20.36 -11.96 6.92
CA SER A 671 20.44 -10.51 7.06
C SER A 671 20.40 -10.12 8.53
N TYR A 672 21.29 -9.22 8.91
CA TYR A 672 21.35 -8.59 10.22
C TYR A 672 21.36 -7.08 10.05
N SER A 673 20.53 -6.36 10.81
CA SER A 673 20.52 -4.89 10.77
C SER A 673 19.97 -4.26 12.04
N ASN A 674 20.43 -3.03 12.30
CA ASN A 674 19.84 -2.12 13.27
C ASN A 674 19.12 -1.00 12.51
N THR A 675 17.88 -0.67 12.92
CA THR A 675 17.05 0.36 12.34
C THR A 675 16.34 1.16 13.44
N ALA A 676 15.58 2.17 13.05
CA ALA A 676 14.84 3.05 13.95
C ALA A 676 13.37 3.14 13.55
N SER A 677 12.51 3.68 14.42
CA SER A 677 11.19 4.19 14.08
C SER A 677 10.92 5.43 14.91
N PHE A 678 10.57 6.51 14.23
CA PHE A 678 10.26 7.81 14.83
C PHE A 678 8.74 8.00 14.92
N PRO A 679 8.25 8.81 15.88
CA PRO A 679 6.85 9.24 15.88
C PRO A 679 6.52 10.07 14.64
N GLU A 680 5.32 9.89 14.10
CA GLU A 680 4.81 10.68 12.99
C GLU A 680 4.18 12.00 13.45
N PHE A 681 3.96 12.94 12.53
CA PHE A 681 3.36 14.24 12.87
C PHE A 681 2.01 14.07 13.57
N LYS A 682 1.12 13.20 13.07
CA LYS A 682 -0.17 12.95 13.70
C LYS A 682 -0.08 12.35 15.09
N GLU A 683 0.93 11.52 15.32
CA GLU A 683 1.12 10.88 16.61
C GLU A 683 1.58 11.86 17.69
N MET A 684 2.22 12.96 17.26
CA MET A 684 2.67 14.04 18.13
C MET A 684 1.67 15.21 18.20
N ALA A 685 0.86 15.43 17.15
CA ALA A 685 -0.10 16.52 17.12
C ALA A 685 -1.26 16.25 18.11
N PRO A 686 -1.49 17.07 19.12
CA PRO A 686 -2.50 16.82 20.15
C PRO A 686 -3.95 16.97 19.67
N TYR A 687 -4.14 17.36 18.44
CA TYR A 687 -5.43 17.46 17.78
C TYR A 687 -6.18 16.11 17.78
N VAL A 688 -7.51 16.17 18.00
CA VAL A 688 -8.40 14.99 17.98
C VAL A 688 -9.31 15.03 16.76
N TYR A 689 -9.22 13.99 15.93
CA TYR A 689 -10.19 13.76 14.87
C TYR A 689 -11.38 12.97 15.42
N GLU A 690 -12.61 13.45 15.14
CA GLU A 690 -13.86 12.84 15.60
C GLU A 690 -14.62 12.23 14.42
N GLY A 691 -14.66 10.91 14.34
CA GLY A 691 -15.58 10.15 13.49
C GLY A 691 -16.98 10.05 14.12
N VAL A 692 -17.85 9.20 13.58
CA VAL A 692 -19.21 8.95 14.11
C VAL A 692 -19.15 8.22 15.44
N THR A 693 -18.35 7.15 15.50
CA THR A 693 -18.21 6.25 16.66
C THR A 693 -16.78 6.13 17.16
N SER A 694 -15.85 6.94 16.65
CA SER A 694 -14.43 6.86 17.00
C SER A 694 -13.79 8.23 17.18
N ARG A 695 -12.80 8.30 18.06
CA ARG A 695 -11.98 9.50 18.33
C ARG A 695 -10.52 9.11 18.36
N VAL A 696 -9.68 9.79 17.55
CA VAL A 696 -8.24 9.53 17.49
C VAL A 696 -7.47 10.84 17.63
N GLY A 697 -6.53 10.88 18.56
CA GLY A 697 -5.69 12.06 18.80
C GLY A 697 -4.22 11.73 18.96
N GLY A 698 -3.35 12.71 18.72
CA GLY A 698 -1.93 12.60 18.99
C GLY A 698 -1.56 12.86 20.44
N ASN A 699 -0.28 12.68 20.76
CA ASN A 699 0.30 12.90 22.06
C ASN A 699 1.68 13.59 21.89
N PRO A 700 1.81 14.89 22.18
CA PRO A 700 3.08 15.62 22.01
C PRO A 700 4.18 15.10 22.95
N ASP A 701 3.81 14.42 24.03
CA ASP A 701 4.74 13.88 25.02
C ASP A 701 5.32 12.50 24.64
N LEU A 702 5.10 12.03 23.40
CA LEU A 702 5.81 10.88 22.83
C LEU A 702 7.31 11.14 22.68
N LEU A 703 7.70 12.43 22.59
CA LEU A 703 9.08 12.89 22.57
C LEU A 703 9.48 13.40 23.95
N GLY A 704 10.64 13.02 24.45
CA GLY A 704 11.17 13.51 25.73
C GLY A 704 10.75 12.70 26.95
N HIS A 705 10.64 13.34 28.08
CA HIS A 705 10.44 12.72 29.39
C HIS A 705 9.14 11.93 29.48
N LYS A 706 9.27 10.68 29.92
CA LYS A 706 8.14 9.76 30.11
C LYS A 706 8.12 9.27 31.54
N ALA A 707 7.09 9.66 32.26
CA ALA A 707 6.82 9.11 33.58
C ALA A 707 5.95 7.86 33.42
N ASN A 708 6.47 6.71 33.78
CA ASN A 708 5.71 5.47 33.90
C ASN A 708 5.37 5.26 35.37
N ILE A 709 4.13 4.95 35.69
CA ILE A 709 3.69 4.70 37.08
C ILE A 709 4.53 3.61 37.75
N ASN A 710 5.01 2.65 36.96
CA ASN A 710 5.86 1.55 37.45
C ASN A 710 7.37 1.82 37.28
N TYR A 711 7.77 2.99 36.77
CA TYR A 711 9.16 3.38 36.60
C TYR A 711 9.56 4.46 37.60
N THR A 712 10.56 4.15 38.37
CA THR A 712 11.18 5.13 39.31
C THR A 712 12.10 6.13 38.60
N ASN A 713 12.46 5.86 37.35
CA ASN A 713 13.37 6.69 36.57
C ASN A 713 12.67 7.21 35.31
N VAL A 714 12.68 8.54 35.15
CA VAL A 714 12.30 9.22 33.92
C VAL A 714 13.34 8.94 32.85
N LYS A 715 12.89 8.53 31.67
CA LYS A 715 13.75 8.20 30.54
C LYS A 715 13.37 9.02 29.33
N ASP A 716 14.33 9.72 28.76
CA ASP A 716 14.14 10.37 27.46
C ASP A 716 14.16 9.33 26.33
N VAL A 717 13.11 9.27 25.53
CA VAL A 717 12.99 8.36 24.39
C VAL A 717 12.47 9.15 23.20
N SER A 718 13.33 9.37 22.23
CA SER A 718 13.01 10.08 20.98
C SER A 718 12.54 9.15 19.87
N TYR A 719 13.04 7.91 19.83
CA TYR A 719 12.71 6.93 18.79
C TYR A 719 12.75 5.49 19.32
N SER A 720 12.11 4.59 18.59
CA SER A 720 12.18 3.15 18.86
C SER A 720 13.38 2.54 18.15
N LYS A 721 14.24 1.78 18.90
CA LYS A 721 15.37 1.05 18.32
C LYS A 721 14.95 -0.34 17.92
N ILE A 722 15.34 -0.78 16.72
CA ILE A 722 14.91 -2.06 16.16
C ILE A 722 16.11 -2.88 15.74
N LEU A 723 16.14 -4.12 16.21
CA LEU A 723 17.06 -5.16 15.77
C LEU A 723 16.32 -6.09 14.83
N ASN A 724 16.85 -6.36 13.65
CA ASN A 724 16.32 -7.29 12.68
C ASN A 724 17.28 -8.42 12.39
N LEU A 725 16.77 -9.64 12.35
CA LEU A 725 17.47 -10.84 11.93
C LEU A 725 16.56 -11.64 10.99
N ASP A 726 17.05 -11.95 9.81
CA ASP A 726 16.31 -12.66 8.78
C ASP A 726 17.15 -13.82 8.23
N PHE A 727 16.47 -14.91 7.93
CA PHE A 727 17.00 -16.06 7.22
C PHE A 727 16.05 -16.45 6.11
N LYS A 728 16.56 -16.83 4.92
CA LYS A 728 15.75 -17.32 3.82
C LYS A 728 16.46 -18.43 3.06
N PHE A 729 15.75 -19.53 2.85
CA PHE A 729 16.07 -20.59 1.91
C PHE A 729 15.25 -20.38 0.63
N GLU A 730 15.87 -20.50 -0.53
CA GLU A 730 15.20 -20.41 -1.84
C GLU A 730 15.72 -21.49 -2.77
N TRP A 731 14.79 -22.18 -3.40
CA TRP A 731 15.04 -23.14 -4.46
C TRP A 731 14.30 -22.71 -5.73
N PHE A 732 15.06 -22.27 -6.71
CA PHE A 732 14.59 -21.91 -8.06
C PHE A 732 14.61 -23.18 -8.92
N MET A 733 13.49 -23.91 -8.97
CA MET A 733 13.39 -25.23 -9.57
C MET A 733 13.51 -25.16 -11.09
N ASN A 734 12.67 -24.34 -11.73
CA ASN A 734 12.64 -24.07 -13.16
C ASN A 734 12.37 -22.59 -13.41
N ARG A 735 12.25 -22.21 -14.68
CA ARG A 735 11.90 -20.86 -15.08
C ARG A 735 10.52 -20.50 -14.55
N GLY A 736 10.44 -19.48 -13.70
CA GLY A 736 9.18 -19.03 -13.09
C GLY A 736 8.75 -19.85 -11.86
N GLU A 737 9.49 -20.87 -11.46
CA GLU A 737 9.18 -21.72 -10.31
C GLU A 737 10.09 -21.44 -9.13
N ILE A 738 9.51 -21.35 -7.93
CA ILE A 738 10.24 -21.14 -6.69
C ILE A 738 9.58 -21.88 -5.52
N LEU A 739 10.42 -22.48 -4.68
CA LEU A 739 10.07 -22.84 -3.30
C LEU A 739 10.93 -22.01 -2.37
N SER A 740 10.33 -21.29 -1.45
CA SER A 740 11.09 -20.53 -0.45
C SER A 740 10.53 -20.71 0.96
N ILE A 741 11.44 -20.71 1.94
CA ILE A 741 11.12 -20.71 3.37
C ILE A 741 11.95 -19.62 4.01
N ALA A 742 11.30 -18.71 4.73
CA ALA A 742 11.96 -17.64 5.45
C ALA A 742 11.61 -17.69 6.95
N GLY A 743 12.58 -17.41 7.79
CA GLY A 743 12.40 -17.16 9.22
C GLY A 743 12.89 -15.77 9.56
N PHE A 744 12.20 -15.08 10.45
CA PHE A 744 12.60 -13.75 10.89
C PHE A 744 12.40 -13.55 12.39
N ALA A 745 13.24 -12.71 12.98
CA ALA A 745 13.14 -12.26 14.36
C ALA A 745 13.40 -10.76 14.44
N LYS A 746 12.54 -10.06 15.18
CA LYS A 746 12.69 -8.62 15.41
C LYS A 746 12.55 -8.32 16.90
N LYS A 747 13.31 -7.32 17.36
CA LYS A 747 13.19 -6.78 18.71
C LYS A 747 13.06 -5.27 18.61
N ILE A 748 11.94 -4.74 19.09
CA ILE A 748 11.67 -3.30 19.13
C ILE A 748 11.82 -2.86 20.57
N LYS A 749 12.63 -1.83 20.82
CA LYS A 749 12.70 -1.15 22.11
C LYS A 749 11.76 0.06 22.10
N ASP A 750 11.10 0.27 23.21
CA ASP A 750 10.21 1.41 23.44
C ASP A 750 9.12 1.54 22.34
N PRO A 751 8.29 0.50 22.11
CA PRO A 751 7.28 0.50 21.05
C PRO A 751 6.21 1.56 21.31
N VAL A 752 5.64 2.11 20.23
CA VAL A 752 4.51 3.03 20.27
C VAL A 752 3.28 2.31 19.73
N ASN A 753 2.17 2.41 20.47
CA ASN A 753 0.89 1.81 20.12
C ASN A 753 -0.25 2.83 20.23
N LEU A 754 -1.32 2.58 19.47
CA LEU A 754 -2.59 3.25 19.64
C LEU A 754 -3.36 2.56 20.77
N VAL A 755 -3.69 3.32 21.79
CA VAL A 755 -4.34 2.83 23.01
C VAL A 755 -5.55 3.70 23.33
N VAL A 756 -6.61 3.11 23.85
CA VAL A 756 -7.72 3.89 24.41
C VAL A 756 -7.21 4.58 25.67
N ALA A 757 -7.16 5.91 25.65
CA ALA A 757 -6.72 6.69 26.81
C ALA A 757 -7.60 6.40 28.03
N ASN A 758 -7.00 6.41 29.22
CA ASN A 758 -7.74 6.23 30.47
C ASN A 758 -8.43 7.56 30.88
N ASP A 759 -9.38 7.98 30.07
CA ASP A 759 -10.18 9.19 30.25
C ASP A 759 -11.67 8.92 29.94
N ALA A 760 -12.53 9.87 30.30
CA ALA A 760 -13.97 9.75 30.09
C ALA A 760 -14.40 9.86 28.61
N THR A 761 -13.50 10.31 27.73
CA THR A 761 -13.83 10.57 26.32
C THR A 761 -13.71 9.32 25.45
N GLY A 762 -12.95 8.33 25.90
CA GLY A 762 -12.64 7.13 25.13
C GLY A 762 -11.77 7.40 23.89
N THR A 763 -11.07 8.54 23.88
CA THR A 763 -10.18 8.92 22.78
C THR A 763 -9.02 7.94 22.69
N GLN A 764 -8.76 7.45 21.50
CA GLN A 764 -7.57 6.65 21.22
C GLN A 764 -6.39 7.59 21.00
N ARG A 765 -5.26 7.34 21.68
CA ARG A 765 -4.04 8.13 21.56
C ARG A 765 -2.81 7.24 21.47
N PHE A 766 -1.73 7.81 20.97
CA PHE A 766 -0.45 7.11 20.85
C PHE A 766 0.34 7.19 22.16
N PHE A 767 0.85 6.04 22.61
CA PHE A 767 1.65 5.91 23.83
C PHE A 767 2.85 5.00 23.60
N ARG A 768 3.92 5.25 24.34
CA ARG A 768 4.97 4.26 24.54
C ARG A 768 4.50 3.30 25.63
N THR A 769 4.15 2.08 25.23
CA THR A 769 3.42 1.13 26.08
C THR A 769 4.31 0.19 26.86
N GLY A 770 5.60 0.08 26.53
CA GLY A 770 6.49 -0.85 27.21
C GLY A 770 7.96 -0.67 26.82
N ASN A 771 8.85 -1.49 27.40
CA ASN A 771 10.29 -1.44 27.12
C ASN A 771 10.67 -2.19 25.85
N LYS A 772 9.94 -3.25 25.52
CA LYS A 772 10.29 -4.11 24.38
C LYS A 772 9.05 -4.74 23.76
N ALA A 773 9.18 -5.00 22.47
CA ALA A 773 8.32 -5.92 21.75
C ALA A 773 9.21 -6.90 20.95
N LYS A 774 8.72 -8.11 20.76
CA LYS A 774 9.38 -9.19 20.02
C LYS A 774 8.44 -9.75 18.97
N ILE A 775 8.99 -10.10 17.83
CA ILE A 775 8.26 -10.69 16.71
C ILE A 775 9.12 -11.83 16.17
N TYR A 776 8.50 -13.00 16.04
CA TYR A 776 9.11 -14.16 15.39
C TYR A 776 8.14 -14.71 14.36
N GLY A 777 8.64 -15.12 13.23
CA GLY A 777 7.75 -15.69 12.24
C GLY A 777 8.47 -16.56 11.21
N VAL A 778 7.64 -17.34 10.51
CA VAL A 778 8.05 -18.21 9.42
C VAL A 778 7.13 -17.95 8.23
N GLU A 779 7.72 -17.82 7.06
CA GLU A 779 7.02 -17.66 5.79
C GLU A 779 7.40 -18.83 4.87
N ALA A 780 6.43 -19.40 4.17
CA ALA A 780 6.69 -20.35 3.09
C ALA A 780 5.96 -19.90 1.83
N GLU A 781 6.58 -20.09 0.69
CA GLU A 781 6.05 -19.76 -0.63
C GLU A 781 6.40 -20.84 -1.64
N VAL A 782 5.44 -21.22 -2.45
CA VAL A 782 5.66 -22.06 -3.61
C VAL A 782 4.94 -21.47 -4.82
N LYS A 783 5.64 -21.31 -5.93
CA LYS A 783 5.07 -21.05 -7.25
C LYS A 783 5.52 -22.20 -8.17
N LYS A 784 4.57 -22.84 -8.81
CA LYS A 784 4.87 -24.03 -9.62
C LYS A 784 3.95 -24.15 -10.83
N GLU A 785 4.52 -24.59 -11.95
CA GLU A 785 3.80 -25.16 -13.07
C GLU A 785 3.29 -26.56 -12.68
N ILE A 786 1.97 -26.77 -12.80
CA ILE A 786 1.31 -28.03 -12.42
C ILE A 786 1.12 -28.90 -13.66
N LEU A 787 0.71 -28.29 -14.76
CA LEU A 787 0.49 -28.96 -16.03
C LEU A 787 1.03 -28.11 -17.19
N SER A 788 1.76 -28.71 -18.08
CA SER A 788 2.18 -28.11 -19.36
C SER A 788 1.81 -29.00 -20.54
N LYS A 789 1.61 -28.37 -21.68
CA LYS A 789 1.37 -29.04 -22.97
C LYS A 789 2.12 -28.30 -24.06
N ASN A 790 2.93 -29.00 -24.83
CA ASN A 790 3.75 -28.43 -25.91
C ASN A 790 4.67 -27.28 -25.45
N ASN A 791 5.26 -27.38 -24.25
CA ASN A 791 6.09 -26.35 -23.60
C ASN A 791 5.33 -25.04 -23.27
N GLU A 792 4.00 -25.04 -23.33
CA GLU A 792 3.17 -23.96 -22.84
C GLU A 792 2.55 -24.33 -21.47
N THR A 793 2.63 -23.47 -20.49
CA THR A 793 2.03 -23.68 -19.18
C THR A 793 0.50 -23.67 -19.30
N LEU A 794 -0.13 -24.80 -19.02
CA LEU A 794 -1.58 -24.95 -19.04
C LEU A 794 -2.21 -24.64 -17.67
N LEU A 795 -1.57 -25.11 -16.60
CA LEU A 795 -2.01 -24.87 -15.22
C LEU A 795 -0.81 -24.57 -14.36
N SER A 796 -0.83 -23.45 -13.68
CA SER A 796 0.14 -23.08 -12.65
C SER A 796 -0.55 -22.65 -11.37
N GLY A 797 0.15 -22.73 -10.25
CA GLY A 797 -0.38 -22.33 -8.95
C GLY A 797 0.66 -21.63 -8.09
N GLY A 798 0.18 -20.72 -7.26
CA GLY A 798 0.90 -20.05 -6.22
C GLY A 798 0.28 -20.34 -4.86
N PHE A 799 1.10 -20.60 -3.86
CA PHE A 799 0.66 -20.72 -2.48
C PHE A 799 1.68 -20.07 -1.57
N ASN A 800 1.21 -19.22 -0.66
CA ASN A 800 2.06 -18.72 0.40
C ASN A 800 1.32 -18.70 1.75
N ILE A 801 2.07 -18.97 2.79
CA ILE A 801 1.63 -18.98 4.19
C ILE A 801 2.65 -18.24 5.03
N SER A 802 2.17 -17.43 5.95
CA SER A 802 2.98 -16.75 6.95
C SER A 802 2.38 -16.97 8.33
N TYR A 803 3.18 -17.44 9.25
CA TYR A 803 2.81 -17.55 10.65
C TYR A 803 3.78 -16.72 11.49
N MET A 804 3.23 -15.90 12.41
CA MET A 804 4.01 -15.07 13.29
C MET A 804 3.46 -15.08 14.70
N HIS A 805 4.37 -14.94 15.66
CA HIS A 805 4.08 -14.73 17.06
C HIS A 805 4.66 -13.38 17.48
N THR A 806 3.85 -12.60 18.17
CA THR A 806 4.23 -11.29 18.68
C THR A 806 3.98 -11.20 20.17
N GLU A 807 4.85 -10.49 20.90
CA GLU A 807 4.72 -10.22 22.32
C GLU A 807 5.30 -8.86 22.64
N GLN A 808 4.61 -8.04 23.41
CA GLN A 808 5.10 -6.78 23.93
C GLN A 808 4.84 -6.63 25.42
N ASP A 809 5.72 -5.92 26.11
CA ASP A 809 5.50 -5.52 27.50
C ASP A 809 4.44 -4.41 27.52
N LEU A 810 3.56 -4.42 28.50
CA LEU A 810 2.58 -3.36 28.78
C LEU A 810 2.83 -2.74 30.15
N PHE A 811 3.01 -1.43 30.19
CA PHE A 811 3.14 -0.67 31.42
C PHE A 811 2.13 0.44 31.48
N SER A 812 1.41 0.54 32.59
CA SER A 812 0.61 1.74 32.85
C SER A 812 1.52 2.96 32.87
N THR A 813 1.16 4.00 32.14
CA THR A 813 2.03 5.15 31.91
C THR A 813 1.26 6.46 31.96
N ILE A 814 1.94 7.50 32.41
CA ILE A 814 1.50 8.89 32.28
C ILE A 814 2.48 9.57 31.34
N GLN A 815 1.96 10.17 30.26
CA GLN A 815 2.74 10.92 29.27
C GLN A 815 2.07 12.27 29.07
N GLY A 816 2.60 13.29 29.72
CA GLY A 816 2.00 14.60 29.80
C GLY A 816 0.66 14.57 30.55
N THR A 817 -0.41 15.00 29.90
CA THR A 817 -1.77 15.03 30.46
C THR A 817 -2.53 13.72 30.26
N TYR A 818 -1.98 12.78 29.48
CA TYR A 818 -2.64 11.54 29.10
C TYR A 818 -2.07 10.34 29.85
N SER A 819 -2.92 9.34 30.12
CA SER A 819 -2.50 8.16 30.83
C SER A 819 -3.11 6.88 30.24
N THR A 820 -2.44 5.77 30.49
CA THR A 820 -2.96 4.42 30.25
C THR A 820 -2.90 3.63 31.54
N ALA A 821 -3.78 2.67 31.67
CA ALA A 821 -3.78 1.70 32.76
C ALA A 821 -3.99 0.30 32.17
N PHE A 822 -3.00 -0.58 32.30
CA PHE A 822 -3.09 -1.94 31.82
C PHE A 822 -3.27 -2.92 32.99
N THR A 823 -4.14 -3.91 32.77
CA THR A 823 -4.37 -5.01 33.73
C THR A 823 -3.51 -6.22 33.42
N LYS A 824 -2.91 -6.27 32.21
CA LYS A 824 -1.97 -7.31 31.76
C LYS A 824 -0.56 -6.73 31.71
N ASP A 825 0.44 -7.57 31.95
CA ASP A 825 1.86 -7.19 31.82
C ASP A 825 2.39 -7.35 30.39
N THR A 826 1.73 -8.17 29.58
CA THR A 826 2.10 -8.44 28.19
C THR A 826 0.88 -8.59 27.29
N GLU A 827 1.03 -8.32 26.02
CA GLU A 827 0.00 -8.50 24.99
C GLU A 827 0.66 -8.73 23.63
N GLU A 828 -0.13 -9.16 22.62
CA GLU A 828 0.27 -9.20 21.23
C GLU A 828 0.45 -7.78 20.66
N LEU A 829 1.24 -7.65 19.59
CA LEU A 829 1.38 -6.36 18.89
C LEU A 829 0.12 -6.00 18.11
N GLN A 830 -0.21 -4.72 18.13
CA GLN A 830 -1.26 -4.13 17.30
C GLN A 830 -0.98 -4.37 15.80
N GLY A 831 -2.01 -4.73 15.04
CA GLY A 831 -1.99 -4.89 13.59
C GLY A 831 -1.45 -6.23 13.07
N ALA A 832 -0.90 -7.07 13.94
CA ALA A 832 -0.31 -8.34 13.56
C ALA A 832 -1.36 -9.46 13.48
N SER A 833 -1.71 -9.92 12.26
CA SER A 833 -2.45 -11.16 12.08
C SER A 833 -1.51 -12.35 12.21
N PRO A 834 -1.70 -13.25 13.20
CA PRO A 834 -0.80 -14.38 13.41
C PRO A 834 -0.69 -15.33 12.21
N LEU A 835 -1.74 -15.49 11.43
CA LEU A 835 -1.77 -16.39 10.27
C LEU A 835 -2.29 -15.67 9.02
N LEU A 836 -1.50 -15.72 7.94
CA LEU A 836 -1.85 -15.24 6.62
C LEU A 836 -1.69 -16.38 5.61
N ILE A 837 -2.68 -16.57 4.73
CA ILE A 837 -2.64 -17.57 3.66
C ILE A 837 -3.11 -16.91 2.37
N ASN A 838 -2.35 -17.09 1.28
CA ASN A 838 -2.77 -16.73 -0.05
C ASN A 838 -2.56 -17.92 -0.99
N ALA A 839 -3.52 -18.17 -1.85
CA ALA A 839 -3.46 -19.22 -2.85
C ALA A 839 -4.02 -18.71 -4.18
N ASP A 840 -3.39 -19.05 -5.28
CA ASP A 840 -3.91 -18.78 -6.60
C ASP A 840 -3.70 -19.96 -7.55
N LEU A 841 -4.66 -20.16 -8.43
CA LEU A 841 -4.61 -21.12 -9.54
C LEU A 841 -4.83 -20.36 -10.84
N ASN A 842 -3.92 -20.56 -11.78
CA ASN A 842 -3.96 -19.95 -13.09
C ASN A 842 -4.09 -21.06 -14.15
N PHE A 843 -5.18 -21.04 -14.89
CA PHE A 843 -5.48 -21.97 -15.97
C PHE A 843 -5.50 -21.23 -17.29
N THR A 844 -4.66 -21.67 -18.26
CA THR A 844 -4.52 -21.07 -19.58
C THR A 844 -4.90 -22.09 -20.64
N PRO A 845 -6.21 -22.35 -20.86
CA PRO A 845 -6.66 -23.30 -21.86
C PRO A 845 -6.35 -22.80 -23.26
N ASN A 846 -5.85 -23.69 -24.12
CA ASN A 846 -5.62 -23.41 -25.50
C ASN A 846 -6.84 -23.84 -26.31
N PHE A 847 -7.82 -22.93 -26.49
CA PHE A 847 -9.07 -23.22 -27.22
C PHE A 847 -8.88 -23.05 -28.74
N ASP A 848 -8.13 -22.04 -29.16
CA ASP A 848 -7.88 -21.70 -30.55
C ASP A 848 -6.59 -20.89 -30.66
N GLU A 849 -5.89 -20.93 -31.78
CA GLU A 849 -4.68 -20.11 -32.02
C GLU A 849 -4.97 -18.60 -31.95
N LYS A 850 -6.20 -18.19 -32.23
CA LYS A 850 -6.64 -16.78 -32.21
C LYS A 850 -7.22 -16.31 -30.88
N ILE A 851 -7.55 -17.25 -29.97
CA ILE A 851 -8.16 -16.91 -28.67
C ILE A 851 -7.31 -17.51 -27.54
N LYS A 852 -6.60 -16.65 -26.84
CA LYS A 852 -5.87 -17.02 -25.64
C LYS A 852 -6.66 -16.65 -24.41
N ALA A 853 -7.20 -17.64 -23.72
CA ALA A 853 -7.92 -17.45 -22.47
C ALA A 853 -6.98 -17.67 -21.28
N THR A 854 -7.22 -16.92 -20.21
CA THR A 854 -6.55 -17.10 -18.91
C THR A 854 -7.60 -16.99 -17.82
N ILE A 855 -7.70 -17.98 -16.97
CA ILE A 855 -8.62 -18.04 -15.85
C ILE A 855 -7.82 -18.09 -14.56
N ASN A 856 -8.07 -17.15 -13.65
CA ASN A 856 -7.46 -17.12 -12.33
C ASN A 856 -8.52 -17.24 -11.24
N VAL A 857 -8.23 -18.05 -10.22
CA VAL A 857 -8.96 -18.14 -8.96
C VAL A 857 -7.98 -17.82 -7.84
N ILE A 858 -8.31 -16.84 -7.00
CA ILE A 858 -7.43 -16.31 -5.97
C ILE A 858 -8.17 -16.33 -4.64
N ALA A 859 -7.59 -16.98 -3.63
CA ALA A 859 -8.11 -17.01 -2.26
C ALA A 859 -7.12 -16.36 -1.30
N ASN A 860 -7.62 -15.54 -0.37
CA ASN A 860 -6.79 -14.92 0.67
C ASN A 860 -7.50 -15.09 2.03
N TYR A 861 -6.73 -15.39 3.08
CA TYR A 861 -7.18 -15.50 4.46
C TYR A 861 -6.24 -14.75 5.38
N PHE A 862 -6.79 -14.04 6.36
CA PHE A 862 -6.05 -13.57 7.52
C PHE A 862 -6.82 -13.91 8.81
N SER A 863 -6.08 -14.21 9.88
CA SER A 863 -6.64 -14.47 11.21
C SER A 863 -6.93 -13.19 11.97
N ASP A 864 -7.64 -13.31 13.11
CA ASP A 864 -7.93 -12.19 14.02
C ASP A 864 -6.67 -11.38 14.34
N ARG A 865 -6.84 -10.06 14.54
CA ARG A 865 -5.76 -9.15 14.95
C ARG A 865 -6.25 -8.05 15.88
N ILE A 866 -5.34 -7.56 16.72
CA ILE A 866 -5.60 -6.41 17.58
C ILE A 866 -5.61 -5.14 16.72
N PHE A 867 -6.74 -4.46 16.66
CA PHE A 867 -6.90 -3.15 16.00
C PHE A 867 -6.39 -2.01 16.90
N ALA A 868 -6.76 -2.01 18.18
CA ALA A 868 -6.28 -1.05 19.17
C ALA A 868 -6.22 -1.71 20.56
N LEU A 869 -5.21 -1.35 21.35
CA LEU A 869 -5.07 -1.84 22.72
C LEU A 869 -6.14 -1.21 23.62
N GLY A 870 -6.69 -2.02 24.49
CA GLY A 870 -7.55 -1.57 25.57
C GLY A 870 -6.77 -0.97 26.73
N SER A 871 -7.45 -0.21 27.58
CA SER A 871 -6.92 0.36 28.82
C SER A 871 -7.96 0.29 29.94
N GLY A 872 -7.53 0.13 31.18
CA GLY A 872 -8.40 -0.07 32.33
C GLY A 872 -9.12 -1.41 32.26
N GLN A 873 -10.44 -1.37 32.31
CA GLN A 873 -11.30 -2.55 32.17
C GLN A 873 -11.76 -2.82 30.74
N LEU A 874 -11.36 -1.95 29.79
CA LEU A 874 -11.64 -2.16 28.39
C LEU A 874 -10.61 -3.13 27.82
N GLY A 875 -11.09 -4.20 27.21
CA GLY A 875 -10.27 -5.09 26.42
C GLY A 875 -9.90 -4.50 25.05
N ASN A 876 -9.12 -5.26 24.30
CA ASN A 876 -8.68 -4.85 22.99
C ASN A 876 -9.84 -4.71 22.00
N LYS A 877 -9.68 -3.82 21.03
CA LYS A 877 -10.44 -3.88 19.78
C LYS A 877 -9.80 -4.93 18.88
N ILE A 878 -10.60 -5.87 18.39
CA ILE A 878 -10.12 -6.99 17.54
C ILE A 878 -10.89 -6.98 16.23
N GLU A 879 -10.18 -6.99 15.11
CA GLU A 879 -10.74 -7.30 13.81
C GLU A 879 -10.71 -8.81 13.60
N LYS A 880 -11.88 -9.41 13.39
CA LYS A 880 -12.03 -10.85 13.14
C LYS A 880 -11.48 -11.22 11.76
N GLY A 881 -10.83 -12.36 11.67
CA GLY A 881 -10.30 -12.89 10.43
C GLY A 881 -11.39 -13.35 9.46
N PHE A 882 -11.13 -13.23 8.16
CA PHE A 882 -12.02 -13.71 7.12
C PHE A 882 -11.28 -14.17 5.87
N THR A 883 -12.02 -14.86 4.99
CA THR A 883 -11.53 -15.35 3.70
C THR A 883 -12.17 -14.56 2.56
N THR A 884 -11.39 -14.18 1.54
CA THR A 884 -11.89 -13.64 0.27
C THR A 884 -11.59 -14.60 -0.88
N LEU A 885 -12.45 -14.60 -1.89
CA LEU A 885 -12.29 -15.36 -3.12
C LEU A 885 -12.55 -14.46 -4.31
N ASP A 886 -11.59 -14.41 -5.25
CA ASP A 886 -11.68 -13.65 -6.48
C ASP A 886 -11.58 -14.58 -7.70
N PHE A 887 -12.32 -14.25 -8.75
CA PHE A 887 -12.29 -14.90 -10.06
C PHE A 887 -12.00 -13.88 -11.14
N VAL A 888 -11.05 -14.19 -12.03
CA VAL A 888 -10.67 -13.32 -13.15
C VAL A 888 -10.57 -14.19 -14.41
N TRP A 889 -11.30 -13.79 -15.45
CA TRP A 889 -11.26 -14.44 -16.77
C TRP A 889 -10.87 -13.42 -17.83
N LYS A 890 -9.77 -13.67 -18.52
CA LYS A 890 -9.23 -12.83 -19.58
C LYS A 890 -9.21 -13.58 -20.89
N ASN A 891 -9.59 -12.88 -21.95
CA ASN A 891 -9.53 -13.38 -23.31
C ASN A 891 -8.79 -12.38 -24.19
N LYS A 892 -7.68 -12.82 -24.76
CA LYS A 892 -7.02 -12.12 -25.85
C LYS A 892 -7.53 -12.68 -27.17
N ILE A 893 -8.14 -11.83 -28.00
CA ILE A 893 -8.77 -12.16 -29.28
C ILE A 893 -7.93 -11.53 -30.39
N GLY A 894 -7.17 -12.35 -31.13
CA GLY A 894 -6.18 -11.87 -32.08
C GLY A 894 -5.04 -11.12 -31.38
N GLU A 895 -4.46 -10.14 -32.07
CA GLU A 895 -3.30 -9.37 -31.54
C GLU A 895 -3.71 -8.12 -30.77
N ASN A 896 -4.86 -7.54 -31.08
CA ASN A 896 -5.23 -6.17 -30.74
C ASN A 896 -6.34 -6.06 -29.68
N THR A 897 -7.13 -7.13 -29.46
CA THR A 897 -8.34 -7.05 -28.61
C THR A 897 -8.23 -7.90 -27.37
N GLU A 898 -8.59 -7.36 -26.22
CA GLU A 898 -8.76 -8.11 -24.98
C GLU A 898 -10.15 -7.83 -24.38
N LEU A 899 -10.78 -8.91 -23.88
CA LEU A 899 -12.04 -8.87 -23.13
C LEU A 899 -11.83 -9.58 -21.80
N ASN A 900 -11.98 -8.85 -20.71
CA ASN A 900 -11.69 -9.32 -19.37
C ASN A 900 -12.93 -9.23 -18.50
N PHE A 901 -13.25 -10.29 -17.78
CA PHE A 901 -14.31 -10.34 -16.77
C PHE A 901 -13.70 -10.61 -15.41
N SER A 902 -14.18 -9.95 -14.36
CA SER A 902 -13.80 -10.28 -12.99
C SER A 902 -15.00 -10.27 -12.05
N ALA A 903 -14.94 -11.16 -11.06
CA ALA A 903 -15.83 -11.18 -9.89
C ALA A 903 -14.93 -11.23 -8.65
N LYS A 904 -14.92 -10.16 -7.87
CA LYS A 904 -14.08 -10.04 -6.68
C LYS A 904 -14.92 -10.10 -5.40
N ASN A 905 -14.34 -10.66 -4.34
CA ASN A 905 -14.99 -10.85 -3.04
C ASN A 905 -16.24 -11.76 -3.12
N ILE A 906 -16.16 -12.87 -3.87
CA ILE A 906 -17.30 -13.76 -4.16
C ILE A 906 -17.92 -14.34 -2.89
N LEU A 907 -17.14 -14.60 -1.84
CA LEU A 907 -17.63 -15.14 -0.57
C LEU A 907 -18.40 -14.12 0.26
N ASP A 908 -18.21 -12.82 -0.02
CA ASP A 908 -18.82 -11.69 0.69
C ASP A 908 -18.86 -11.87 2.22
N PRO A 909 -17.70 -12.11 2.86
CA PRO A 909 -17.64 -12.32 4.29
C PRO A 909 -18.08 -11.08 5.05
N GLU A 910 -18.69 -11.29 6.21
CA GLU A 910 -18.96 -10.19 7.14
C GLU A 910 -17.65 -9.71 7.78
N VAL A 911 -17.41 -8.42 7.72
CA VAL A 911 -16.32 -7.76 8.44
C VAL A 911 -16.82 -7.43 9.84
N ASN A 912 -16.11 -7.90 10.85
CA ASN A 912 -16.48 -7.71 12.26
C ASN A 912 -15.31 -7.10 13.02
N ILE A 913 -15.57 -5.95 13.67
CA ILE A 913 -14.68 -5.38 14.70
C ILE A 913 -15.39 -5.51 16.04
N ILE A 914 -14.75 -6.19 16.96
CA ILE A 914 -15.29 -6.44 18.30
C ILE A 914 -14.43 -5.76 19.37
N ARG A 915 -14.98 -5.62 20.54
CA ARG A 915 -14.27 -5.33 21.79
C ARG A 915 -14.46 -6.44 22.80
N GLU A 916 -13.37 -6.91 23.35
CA GLU A 916 -13.38 -7.75 24.53
C GLU A 916 -13.79 -6.93 25.75
N ILE A 917 -14.65 -7.46 26.57
CA ILE A 917 -15.05 -6.87 27.86
C ILE A 917 -14.85 -7.87 28.99
N ALA A 918 -15.08 -7.47 30.23
CA ALA A 918 -14.95 -8.34 31.38
C ALA A 918 -15.71 -9.68 31.21
N ASN A 919 -15.20 -10.76 31.73
CA ASN A 919 -15.73 -12.14 31.66
C ASN A 919 -15.71 -12.77 30.26
N ASN A 920 -14.76 -12.39 29.40
CA ASN A 920 -14.61 -12.91 28.04
C ASN A 920 -15.87 -12.72 27.15
N GLN A 921 -16.66 -11.70 27.44
CA GLN A 921 -17.74 -11.30 26.57
C GLN A 921 -17.20 -10.39 25.46
N GLU A 922 -17.84 -10.44 24.31
CA GLU A 922 -17.48 -9.61 23.15
C GLU A 922 -18.65 -8.69 22.81
N ILE A 923 -18.34 -7.42 22.51
CA ILE A 923 -19.29 -6.46 21.94
C ILE A 923 -18.89 -6.19 20.51
N VAL A 924 -19.84 -6.32 19.59
CA VAL A 924 -19.63 -5.93 18.19
C VAL A 924 -19.64 -4.40 18.12
N LEU A 925 -18.49 -3.82 17.72
CA LEU A 925 -18.34 -2.38 17.52
C LEU A 925 -18.71 -1.98 16.10
N GLU A 926 -18.40 -2.83 15.13
CA GLU A 926 -18.73 -2.64 13.73
C GLU A 926 -18.94 -3.99 13.04
N SER A 927 -20.03 -4.10 12.27
CA SER A 927 -20.24 -5.25 11.39
C SER A 927 -20.87 -4.82 10.09
N TYR A 928 -20.34 -5.30 8.94
CA TYR A 928 -20.87 -4.99 7.61
C TYR A 928 -20.39 -5.97 6.54
N LYS A 929 -21.10 -5.98 5.40
CA LYS A 929 -20.72 -6.71 4.20
C LYS A 929 -20.30 -5.75 3.09
N ARG A 930 -19.28 -6.13 2.30
CA ARG A 930 -18.71 -5.29 1.23
C ARG A 930 -19.39 -5.50 -0.13
N GLY A 931 -20.12 -6.60 -0.30
CA GLY A 931 -20.69 -7.00 -1.57
C GLY A 931 -19.67 -7.60 -2.54
N ILE A 932 -20.18 -8.17 -3.62
CA ILE A 932 -19.42 -8.75 -4.72
C ILE A 932 -19.24 -7.69 -5.80
N ASN A 933 -17.99 -7.48 -6.28
CA ASN A 933 -17.71 -6.55 -7.35
C ASN A 933 -17.56 -7.30 -8.68
N PHE A 934 -18.47 -7.05 -9.62
CA PHE A 934 -18.40 -7.54 -10.98
C PHE A 934 -17.85 -6.46 -11.90
N SER A 935 -16.95 -6.83 -12.82
CA SER A 935 -16.47 -5.90 -13.86
C SER A 935 -16.23 -6.60 -15.19
N LEU A 936 -16.45 -5.86 -16.26
CA LEU A 936 -16.18 -6.22 -17.64
C LEU A 936 -15.33 -5.11 -18.27
N GLN A 937 -14.16 -5.49 -18.78
CA GLN A 937 -13.24 -4.56 -19.44
C GLN A 937 -13.02 -4.99 -20.89
N PHE A 938 -13.12 -4.02 -21.79
CA PHE A 938 -12.68 -4.12 -23.17
C PHE A 938 -11.43 -3.29 -23.38
N LYS A 939 -10.37 -3.88 -23.95
CA LYS A 939 -9.13 -3.19 -24.29
C LYS A 939 -8.81 -3.39 -25.76
N TYR A 940 -8.38 -2.32 -26.44
CA TYR A 940 -7.99 -2.33 -27.84
C TYR A 940 -6.64 -1.62 -28.03
N LYS A 941 -5.77 -2.27 -28.78
CA LYS A 941 -4.47 -1.76 -29.20
C LYS A 941 -4.52 -1.38 -30.67
N PHE A 942 -4.23 -0.08 -30.92
CA PHE A 942 -4.24 0.47 -32.28
C PHE A 942 -2.94 0.21 -33.04
#